data_d61a4de3cb37e7a0c0911aa8032c7e4f
#
_entry.id   d61a4de3cb37e7a0c0911aa8032c7e4f
#
_cell.length_a   1.000
_cell.length_b   1.000
_cell.length_c   1.000
_cell.angle_alpha   90.00
_cell.angle_beta   90.00
_cell.angle_gamma   90.00
#
_symmetry.space_group_name_H-M   'P 1'
#
loop_
_entity.id
_entity.type
_entity.pdbx_description
1 polymer ?
#
loop_
_entity_poly.entity_id
_entity_poly.type
_entity_poly.pdbx_seq_one_letter_code
_entity_poly.pdbx_strand_id
1 'polypeptide(L)'
;MKAKPSQATKALLRRRSLCLALATVIGSSSLPIQVLAVTPATSPAAASPVAGDPYLFTFKQLGRDGTINLHGTDSTDSLNFDVPVSLVATGAQVTLQYTYSPALLPDLSQINVMVNDVVAASIPLPKDGAGTLQTTRVAIPPKLVTEFNRLSLQFIGHYTMGCEDPLHSSLWARVSSDSTLDLQTTQLPIKDDLALLPVPFFDRRDVRMLSLPFVFAGAPDNGTLEAAGTISSWFGALAAYRGARFPVQLNALPEHGNGVVLVAGDGPVQVGGLAVAAPKGPTLTMVDNPNDPNGKLLVVSGRNTAELKQAAAGLALGSKGLSGNQVVIDKLQALAPRRPYDAPNWLPTDRPVKLAELIDARRLNVSGYNPGEITIPLNFPPALSSWRQDGARLKLVYRYTPQPTSANSSLLVNFNDGLIKSDVLLPKDKLDKGLLSALKDDALTRELDLRLPLNTAGVQSRLQLRYMYDYVKQGECHDIIIDNVRGSIDPESTIDLRGYDHFMAMPDLAVFKDAGFPFTRMADLSESAVVLPDNASSADLSAYLSLLGRFGSATGYPATAVSVIQAAQVAKFADKDLLVLASGQNQPLLKQWADHLPSAVTGDKQRFEVSDLALRVRSWLKLDDDSALRRARHSVAFSGGDPTSYLTGFESPLDSGRSVVLLAGGDGSGLGQILDAMARKDPEGATIQGSLVAVHGTAIDPLLAEQQYFVGSLSPLRMVRWWLSRHVLGMFVLIAGGILLLGGLAYLTLRAKARKRLNG
;
A
#
# COMPACT_ATOMS: atom_id res chain seq x y z
N MET A 1 32.61 -11.06 52.78
CA MET A 1 31.86 -10.18 53.69
C MET A 1 30.54 -9.87 53.02
N LYS A 2 29.59 -10.52 53.37
CA LYS A 2 28.26 -10.38 53.98
C LYS A 2 27.78 -8.93 54.10
N ALA A 3 26.71 -8.59 53.37
CA ALA A 3 25.57 -7.84 53.90
C ALA A 3 24.36 -8.05 53.02
N LYS A 4 23.26 -8.39 53.65
CA LYS A 4 21.95 -8.81 53.22
C LYS A 4 21.02 -7.60 52.95
N PRO A 5 19.84 -7.83 52.33
CA PRO A 5 18.94 -6.80 51.81
C PRO A 5 17.89 -6.36 52.84
N SER A 6 17.31 -5.20 52.62
CA SER A 6 16.16 -4.68 53.37
C SER A 6 14.89 -4.77 52.53
N GLN A 7 13.90 -5.39 53.13
CA GLN A 7 12.50 -5.52 52.69
C GLN A 7 11.74 -4.21 52.83
N ALA A 8 10.82 -3.98 51.89
CA ALA A 8 9.54 -3.38 52.23
C ALA A 8 8.47 -3.87 51.24
N THR A 9 7.78 -4.87 51.72
CA THR A 9 6.57 -5.44 51.13
C THR A 9 5.35 -4.92 51.92
N LYS A 10 4.21 -4.82 51.23
CA LYS A 10 2.81 -4.86 51.71
C LYS A 10 2.20 -3.57 52.24
N ALA A 11 1.21 -3.22 51.52
CA ALA A 11 -0.21 -2.94 51.87
C ALA A 11 -0.79 -2.08 50.74
N LEU A 12 -1.89 -2.33 50.12
CA LEU A 12 -3.20 -2.44 50.69
C LEU A 12 -4.25 -2.93 49.70
N LEU A 13 -4.86 -4.00 50.03
CA LEU A 13 -6.21 -4.35 49.64
C LEU A 13 -7.20 -3.59 50.55
N ARG A 14 -8.41 -3.34 50.02
CA ARG A 14 -9.68 -3.01 50.65
C ARG A 14 -10.05 -1.53 50.84
N ARG A 15 -11.04 -1.11 50.08
CA ARG A 15 -12.35 -0.74 50.64
C ARG A 15 -13.44 -0.73 49.54
N ARG A 16 -14.31 -1.72 49.64
CA ARG A 16 -15.72 -1.65 49.22
C ARG A 16 -16.50 -1.07 50.40
N SER A 17 -17.52 -0.27 50.10
CA SER A 17 -18.81 -0.15 50.80
C SER A 17 -19.50 1.13 50.27
N LEU A 18 -20.57 1.05 49.51
CA LEU A 18 -21.96 0.98 49.99
C LEU A 18 -22.47 2.30 50.56
N CYS A 19 -23.31 3.04 49.82
CA CYS A 19 -24.40 3.81 50.37
C CYS A 19 -25.64 3.73 49.45
N LEU A 20 -26.68 3.17 50.05
CA LEU A 20 -28.03 2.99 49.59
C LEU A 20 -28.88 4.23 49.94
N ALA A 21 -29.74 4.61 49.06
CA ALA A 21 -31.06 5.18 49.20
C ALA A 21 -31.41 6.18 50.31
N LEU A 22 -32.05 7.27 49.96
CA LEU A 22 -33.33 7.68 50.55
C LEU A 22 -34.11 8.59 49.57
N ALA A 23 -35.28 8.16 49.23
CA ALA A 23 -36.32 8.95 48.56
C ALA A 23 -37.13 9.72 49.59
N THR A 24 -37.48 10.97 49.33
CA THR A 24 -38.64 11.65 49.97
C THR A 24 -39.32 12.54 48.96
N VAL A 25 -40.59 12.23 48.80
CA VAL A 25 -41.66 12.93 48.07
C VAL A 25 -42.03 14.21 48.79
N ILE A 26 -42.09 15.33 48.10
CA ILE A 26 -43.00 16.44 48.46
C ILE A 26 -43.59 16.99 47.17
N GLY A 27 -44.89 16.82 47.03
CA GLY A 27 -45.69 17.44 45.97
C GLY A 27 -46.08 18.87 46.31
N SER A 28 -46.16 19.68 45.30
CA SER A 28 -47.01 20.88 45.31
C SER A 28 -47.42 21.22 43.87
N SER A 29 -48.69 21.25 43.70
CA SER A 29 -49.46 21.63 42.54
C SER A 29 -49.29 23.11 42.17
N SER A 30 -49.04 23.39 40.86
CA SER A 30 -49.29 24.70 40.28
C SER A 30 -49.81 24.55 38.84
N LEU A 31 -50.90 25.17 38.55
CA LEU A 31 -51.69 25.22 37.31
C LEU A 31 -50.90 25.94 36.20
N PRO A 32 -51.12 25.59 34.92
CA PRO A 32 -50.44 26.25 33.81
C PRO A 32 -51.19 27.54 33.41
N ILE A 33 -50.41 28.63 33.31
CA ILE A 33 -50.83 29.86 32.62
C ILE A 33 -50.51 29.66 31.14
N GLN A 34 -51.57 29.60 30.29
CA GLN A 34 -51.43 29.65 28.85
C GLN A 34 -51.11 31.09 28.41
N VAL A 35 -49.89 31.28 27.90
CA VAL A 35 -49.52 32.48 27.14
C VAL A 35 -49.73 32.15 25.67
N LEU A 36 -50.67 32.79 25.03
CA LEU A 36 -50.86 32.81 23.57
C LEU A 36 -49.67 33.52 22.92
N ALA A 37 -48.76 32.77 22.32
CA ALA A 37 -47.69 33.33 21.51
C ALA A 37 -48.21 33.55 20.06
N VAL A 38 -48.16 34.78 19.63
CA VAL A 38 -48.35 35.22 18.24
C VAL A 38 -47.22 34.68 17.41
N THR A 39 -47.51 33.84 16.43
CA THR A 39 -46.53 33.34 15.42
C THR A 39 -46.15 34.46 14.46
N PRO A 40 -44.84 34.79 14.33
CA PRO A 40 -44.40 35.59 13.20
C PRO A 40 -44.31 34.70 11.95
N ALA A 41 -44.75 35.26 10.82
CA ALA A 41 -44.69 34.61 9.51
C ALA A 41 -43.26 34.21 9.16
N THR A 42 -43.05 32.91 8.91
CA THR A 42 -41.77 32.33 8.43
C THR A 42 -41.49 32.82 7.01
N SER A 43 -40.47 33.65 6.86
CA SER A 43 -39.75 33.77 5.59
C SER A 43 -39.10 32.42 5.26
N PRO A 44 -39.05 32.02 3.97
CA PRO A 44 -38.37 30.76 3.61
C PRO A 44 -36.93 30.87 4.04
N ALA A 45 -36.51 30.02 4.99
CA ALA A 45 -35.15 29.85 5.40
C ALA A 45 -34.33 29.41 4.16
N ALA A 46 -33.31 30.21 3.82
CA ALA A 46 -32.30 29.77 2.91
C ALA A 46 -31.73 28.42 3.43
N ALA A 47 -31.76 27.40 2.59
CA ALA A 47 -31.21 26.08 2.94
C ALA A 47 -29.80 26.27 3.49
N SER A 48 -29.60 25.88 4.74
CA SER A 48 -28.25 25.86 5.34
C SER A 48 -27.40 24.92 4.47
N PRO A 49 -26.18 25.32 4.11
CA PRO A 49 -25.29 24.43 3.37
C PRO A 49 -25.12 23.15 4.20
N VAL A 50 -25.38 22.01 3.60
CA VAL A 50 -25.11 20.70 4.19
C VAL A 50 -23.62 20.68 4.48
N ALA A 51 -23.23 20.64 5.75
CA ALA A 51 -21.87 20.47 6.15
C ALA A 51 -21.42 19.12 5.58
N GLY A 52 -20.54 19.17 4.56
CA GLY A 52 -19.90 17.98 4.02
C GLY A 52 -19.07 17.31 5.11
N ASP A 53 -18.73 16.04 4.91
CA ASP A 53 -17.82 15.32 5.78
C ASP A 53 -16.58 16.15 6.08
N PRO A 54 -16.14 16.23 7.35
CA PRO A 54 -15.02 17.09 7.71
C PRO A 54 -13.75 16.67 6.95
N TYR A 55 -13.14 17.60 6.23
CA TYR A 55 -11.86 17.42 5.56
C TYR A 55 -10.72 17.67 6.56
N LEU A 56 -10.64 16.82 7.56
CA LEU A 56 -9.61 16.85 8.59
C LEU A 56 -8.53 15.80 8.28
N PHE A 57 -7.31 16.26 8.07
CA PHE A 57 -6.16 15.39 7.76
C PHE A 57 -5.05 15.60 8.78
N THR A 58 -4.42 14.51 9.21
CA THR A 58 -3.11 14.56 9.86
C THR A 58 -2.00 14.75 8.81
N PHE A 59 -0.87 15.32 9.18
CA PHE A 59 0.30 15.42 8.28
C PHE A 59 0.78 14.04 7.83
N LYS A 60 0.58 13.01 8.66
CA LYS A 60 0.81 11.62 8.30
C LYS A 60 -0.05 11.19 7.11
N GLN A 61 -1.34 11.50 7.10
CA GLN A 61 -2.24 11.21 5.98
C GLN A 61 -1.89 11.99 4.71
N LEU A 62 -1.26 13.18 4.87
CA LEU A 62 -0.74 13.99 3.76
C LEU A 62 0.66 13.54 3.30
N GLY A 63 1.14 12.38 3.76
CA GLY A 63 2.38 11.75 3.30
C GLY A 63 3.63 12.08 4.12
N ARG A 64 3.48 12.62 5.34
CA ARG A 64 4.57 12.84 6.30
C ARG A 64 4.52 11.82 7.43
N ASP A 65 5.04 10.62 7.18
CA ASP A 65 4.99 9.50 8.14
C ASP A 65 5.81 9.75 9.42
N GLY A 66 6.75 10.68 9.41
CA GLY A 66 7.61 11.00 10.55
C GLY A 66 7.57 12.47 10.95
N THR A 67 8.23 12.77 12.06
CA THR A 67 8.43 14.14 12.56
C THR A 67 9.18 14.98 11.52
N ILE A 68 8.69 16.17 11.22
CA ILE A 68 9.38 17.18 10.42
C ILE A 68 10.47 17.79 11.30
N ASN A 69 11.72 17.65 10.90
CA ASN A 69 12.88 18.19 11.63
C ASN A 69 13.43 19.41 10.88
N LEU A 70 13.31 20.58 11.47
CA LEU A 70 13.82 21.84 10.95
C LEU A 70 15.10 22.19 11.71
N HIS A 71 16.19 22.45 10.99
CA HIS A 71 17.50 22.71 11.57
C HIS A 71 18.21 23.87 10.88
N GLY A 72 18.95 24.66 11.65
CA GLY A 72 19.74 25.79 11.15
C GLY A 72 19.02 27.13 11.34
N THR A 73 19.63 28.19 10.83
CA THR A 73 19.10 29.57 10.96
C THR A 73 17.88 29.79 10.07
N ASP A 74 17.78 29.12 8.93
CA ASP A 74 16.63 29.12 8.02
C ASP A 74 16.45 27.69 7.45
N SER A 75 15.34 27.09 7.75
CA SER A 75 15.01 25.74 7.29
C SER A 75 13.54 25.66 6.95
N THR A 76 13.24 25.17 5.75
CA THR A 76 11.88 25.01 5.27
C THR A 76 11.61 23.57 4.90
N ASP A 77 10.51 23.01 5.37
CA ASP A 77 9.94 21.77 4.89
C ASP A 77 8.49 21.98 4.48
N SER A 78 8.00 21.18 3.53
CA SER A 78 6.68 21.38 2.98
C SER A 78 5.95 20.05 2.72
N LEU A 79 4.63 20.13 2.76
CA LEU A 79 3.73 19.06 2.39
C LEU A 79 2.67 19.61 1.43
N ASN A 80 2.17 18.75 0.56
CA ASN A 80 1.14 19.12 -0.39
C ASN A 80 -0.23 18.70 0.12
N PHE A 81 -1.24 19.53 -0.13
CA PHE A 81 -2.63 19.20 0.02
C PHE A 81 -3.42 19.77 -1.15
N ASP A 82 -4.38 19.02 -1.62
CA ASP A 82 -5.15 19.41 -2.79
C ASP A 82 -6.64 19.46 -2.45
N VAL A 83 -7.39 20.29 -3.20
CA VAL A 83 -8.85 20.38 -3.04
C VAL A 83 -9.49 19.70 -4.25
N PRO A 84 -10.37 18.69 -4.04
CA PRO A 84 -11.10 18.03 -5.13
C PRO A 84 -11.87 19.01 -6.01
N VAL A 85 -12.01 18.68 -7.30
CA VAL A 85 -12.72 19.53 -8.30
C VAL A 85 -14.16 19.84 -7.89
N SER A 86 -14.81 18.91 -7.20
CA SER A 86 -16.19 19.06 -6.72
C SER A 86 -16.32 19.94 -5.48
N LEU A 87 -15.23 20.55 -4.99
CA LEU A 87 -15.22 21.29 -3.73
C LEU A 87 -14.54 22.65 -3.89
N VAL A 88 -14.99 23.61 -3.09
CA VAL A 88 -14.34 24.90 -2.87
C VAL A 88 -14.04 25.05 -1.39
N ALA A 89 -12.82 25.41 -1.06
CA ALA A 89 -12.43 25.73 0.31
C ALA A 89 -13.05 27.08 0.73
N THR A 90 -13.85 27.08 1.78
CA THR A 90 -14.46 28.26 2.41
C THR A 90 -13.70 28.69 3.66
N GLY A 91 -12.87 27.82 4.23
CA GLY A 91 -11.98 28.05 5.35
C GLY A 91 -10.91 26.96 5.42
N ALA A 92 -9.81 27.29 6.08
CA ALA A 92 -8.77 26.30 6.40
C ALA A 92 -8.11 26.63 7.73
N GLN A 93 -7.76 25.61 8.51
CA GLN A 93 -7.06 25.76 9.79
C GLN A 93 -5.98 24.70 9.92
N VAL A 94 -4.79 25.11 10.32
CA VAL A 94 -3.71 24.17 10.70
C VAL A 94 -3.59 24.16 12.21
N THR A 95 -3.58 22.98 12.81
CA THR A 95 -3.24 22.77 14.21
C THR A 95 -1.85 22.13 14.27
N LEU A 96 -0.84 22.92 14.61
CA LEU A 96 0.54 22.45 14.73
C LEU A 96 0.81 21.93 16.14
N GLN A 97 1.41 20.75 16.23
CA GLN A 97 2.02 20.19 17.42
C GLN A 97 3.54 20.20 17.22
N TYR A 98 4.27 20.96 18.02
CA TYR A 98 5.69 21.19 17.78
C TYR A 98 6.49 21.37 19.08
N THR A 99 7.80 21.13 18.98
CA THR A 99 8.79 21.40 20.03
C THR A 99 9.94 22.19 19.42
N TYR A 100 10.63 22.98 20.22
CA TYR A 100 11.77 23.78 19.75
C TYR A 100 12.84 23.94 20.83
N SER A 101 14.03 24.31 20.40
CA SER A 101 15.21 24.42 21.25
C SER A 101 15.08 25.50 22.32
N PRO A 102 15.43 25.23 23.58
CA PRO A 102 15.46 26.23 24.65
C PRO A 102 16.60 27.27 24.50
N ALA A 103 17.54 27.02 23.59
CA ALA A 103 18.64 27.94 23.34
C ALA A 103 18.30 29.09 22.40
N LEU A 104 17.11 29.10 21.79
CA LEU A 104 16.70 30.11 20.82
C LEU A 104 16.50 31.46 21.48
N LEU A 105 16.82 32.52 20.71
CA LEU A 105 16.48 33.92 21.04
C LEU A 105 15.03 34.19 20.65
N PRO A 106 14.13 34.46 21.59
CA PRO A 106 12.69 34.58 21.32
C PRO A 106 12.33 35.71 20.36
N ASP A 107 13.03 36.82 20.43
CA ASP A 107 12.73 38.00 19.61
C ASP A 107 13.14 37.83 18.13
N LEU A 108 13.98 36.83 17.84
CA LEU A 108 14.53 36.57 16.50
C LEU A 108 14.11 35.22 15.93
N SER A 109 13.46 34.38 16.73
CA SER A 109 13.14 33.01 16.32
C SER A 109 11.63 32.79 16.18
N GLN A 110 11.24 32.17 15.07
CA GLN A 110 9.83 31.94 14.74
C GLN A 110 9.64 30.74 13.79
N ILE A 111 8.42 30.25 13.74
CA ILE A 111 7.97 29.34 12.67
C ILE A 111 6.95 30.07 11.81
N ASN A 112 7.25 30.25 10.53
CA ASN A 112 6.31 30.77 9.54
C ASN A 112 5.49 29.62 8.96
N VAL A 113 4.19 29.76 8.99
CA VAL A 113 3.24 28.89 8.28
C VAL A 113 2.90 29.56 6.97
N MET A 114 3.25 28.92 5.86
CA MET A 114 3.07 29.50 4.52
C MET A 114 2.17 28.58 3.69
N VAL A 115 1.32 29.15 2.86
CA VAL A 115 0.53 28.44 1.87
C VAL A 115 0.83 29.05 0.50
N ASN A 116 1.26 28.21 -0.44
CA ASN A 116 1.64 28.64 -1.80
C ASN A 116 2.66 29.82 -1.78
N ASP A 117 3.67 29.69 -0.92
CA ASP A 117 4.75 30.66 -0.71
C ASP A 117 4.32 32.01 -0.09
N VAL A 118 3.07 32.13 0.35
CA VAL A 118 2.55 33.30 1.07
C VAL A 118 2.43 33.00 2.56
N VAL A 119 3.00 33.84 3.39
CA VAL A 119 2.93 33.67 4.84
C VAL A 119 1.48 33.86 5.30
N ALA A 120 0.90 32.83 5.89
CA ALA A 120 -0.42 32.87 6.52
C ALA A 120 -0.31 33.36 7.97
N ALA A 121 0.73 32.93 8.70
CA ALA A 121 1.02 33.36 10.06
C ALA A 121 2.48 33.09 10.42
N SER A 122 2.98 33.87 11.39
CA SER A 122 4.26 33.65 12.05
C SER A 122 4.02 33.34 13.53
N ILE A 123 4.59 32.24 13.99
CA ILE A 123 4.46 31.74 15.36
C ILE A 123 5.76 32.04 16.09
N PRO A 124 5.74 32.96 17.08
CA PRO A 124 6.92 33.27 17.88
C PRO A 124 7.29 32.06 18.76
N LEU A 125 8.57 31.94 19.11
CA LEU A 125 9.13 30.86 19.91
C LEU A 125 9.63 31.40 21.28
N PRO A 126 8.73 31.66 22.24
CA PRO A 126 9.09 32.22 23.55
C PRO A 126 9.90 31.21 24.38
N LYS A 127 10.64 31.71 25.39
CA LYS A 127 11.38 30.84 26.34
C LYS A 127 10.46 29.94 27.15
N ASP A 128 9.31 30.45 27.53
CA ASP A 128 8.28 29.72 28.24
C ASP A 128 7.68 28.65 27.30
N GLY A 129 7.84 27.39 27.63
CA GLY A 129 7.41 26.27 26.79
C GLY A 129 8.48 25.70 25.87
N ALA A 130 9.69 26.27 25.81
CA ALA A 130 10.80 25.71 25.04
C ALA A 130 11.16 24.29 25.55
N GLY A 131 11.44 23.37 24.64
CA GLY A 131 11.72 21.95 24.95
C GLY A 131 10.48 21.12 25.29
N THR A 132 9.28 21.70 25.36
CA THR A 132 8.03 20.99 25.63
C THR A 132 7.11 21.01 24.39
N LEU A 133 6.18 20.07 24.33
CA LEU A 133 5.20 20.01 23.25
C LEU A 133 4.25 21.20 23.32
N GLN A 134 4.24 21.99 22.26
CA GLN A 134 3.33 23.12 22.07
C GLN A 134 2.27 22.77 21.05
N THR A 135 1.09 23.40 21.19
CA THR A 135 0.00 23.29 20.22
C THR A 135 -0.50 24.66 19.85
N THR A 136 -0.44 24.98 18.56
CA THR A 136 -0.91 26.28 18.04
C THR A 136 -1.86 26.09 16.88
N ARG A 137 -2.96 26.81 16.88
CA ARG A 137 -3.94 26.86 15.79
C ARG A 137 -3.70 28.07 14.91
N VAL A 138 -3.58 27.83 13.62
CA VAL A 138 -3.35 28.87 12.60
C VAL A 138 -4.50 28.84 11.61
N ALA A 139 -5.25 29.94 11.52
CA ALA A 139 -6.25 30.11 10.47
C ALA A 139 -5.56 30.47 9.15
N ILE A 140 -5.90 29.77 8.09
CA ILE A 140 -5.42 30.05 6.74
C ILE A 140 -6.52 30.80 5.99
N PRO A 141 -6.24 32.00 5.46
CA PRO A 141 -7.19 32.74 4.64
C PRO A 141 -7.62 31.91 3.41
N PRO A 142 -8.93 31.73 3.14
CA PRO A 142 -9.40 30.91 2.02
C PRO A 142 -8.82 31.32 0.66
N LYS A 143 -8.56 32.61 0.47
CA LYS A 143 -7.95 33.14 -0.76
C LYS A 143 -6.55 32.57 -1.09
N LEU A 144 -5.86 31.98 -0.11
CA LEU A 144 -4.56 31.32 -0.31
C LEU A 144 -4.71 29.88 -0.74
N VAL A 145 -5.91 29.29 -0.60
CA VAL A 145 -6.19 27.89 -0.93
C VAL A 145 -6.70 27.82 -2.36
N THR A 146 -5.99 27.05 -3.19
CA THR A 146 -6.31 26.80 -4.60
C THR A 146 -6.60 25.29 -4.82
N GLU A 147 -6.62 24.85 -6.06
CA GLU A 147 -6.77 23.41 -6.39
C GLU A 147 -5.58 22.57 -5.90
N PHE A 148 -4.36 23.09 -6.07
CA PHE A 148 -3.10 22.46 -5.67
C PHE A 148 -2.39 23.38 -4.69
N ASN A 149 -2.07 22.85 -3.53
CA ASN A 149 -1.53 23.67 -2.45
C ASN A 149 -0.27 23.06 -1.87
N ARG A 150 0.66 23.93 -1.49
CA ARG A 150 1.83 23.61 -0.72
C ARG A 150 1.77 24.31 0.62
N LEU A 151 1.68 23.54 1.70
CA LEU A 151 1.84 24.04 3.07
C LEU A 151 3.32 23.92 3.42
N SER A 152 3.98 25.05 3.65
CA SER A 152 5.38 25.12 4.04
C SER A 152 5.51 25.62 5.47
N LEU A 153 6.42 24.99 6.21
CA LEU A 153 6.81 25.38 7.56
C LEU A 153 8.25 25.86 7.49
N GLN A 154 8.46 27.16 7.61
CA GLN A 154 9.78 27.76 7.65
C GLN A 154 10.15 28.08 9.10
N PHE A 155 11.21 27.48 9.57
CA PHE A 155 11.82 27.79 10.85
C PHE A 155 12.92 28.82 10.65
N ILE A 156 12.82 29.94 11.36
CA ILE A 156 13.89 30.94 11.52
C ILE A 156 14.35 30.80 12.94
N GLY A 157 15.64 30.45 13.14
CA GLY A 157 16.20 30.22 14.46
C GLY A 157 17.51 30.97 14.65
N HIS A 158 17.64 31.67 15.80
CA HIS A 158 18.86 32.35 16.21
C HIS A 158 19.16 32.02 17.67
N TYR A 159 20.43 31.78 18.01
CA TYR A 159 20.85 31.46 19.38
C TYR A 159 21.83 32.49 19.97
N THR A 160 22.36 33.38 19.16
CA THR A 160 23.29 34.46 19.59
C THR A 160 23.13 35.70 18.75
N MET A 161 23.47 36.83 19.33
CA MET A 161 23.52 38.13 18.63
C MET A 161 24.88 38.44 17.98
N GLY A 162 25.88 37.58 18.25
CA GLY A 162 27.24 37.73 17.76
C GLY A 162 27.51 36.83 16.54
N CYS A 163 28.68 36.23 16.50
CA CYS A 163 29.01 35.23 15.50
C CYS A 163 28.13 33.99 15.64
N GLU A 164 27.22 33.78 14.72
CA GLU A 164 26.32 32.64 14.71
C GLU A 164 26.81 31.55 13.75
N ASP A 165 26.84 30.33 14.23
CA ASP A 165 27.04 29.18 13.37
C ASP A 165 25.65 28.71 12.83
N PRO A 166 25.38 28.88 11.52
CA PRO A 166 24.08 28.56 10.94
C PRO A 166 23.67 27.11 11.04
N LEU A 167 24.60 26.18 11.27
CA LEU A 167 24.36 24.74 11.44
C LEU A 167 24.51 24.26 12.90
N HIS A 168 24.55 25.20 13.86
CA HIS A 168 24.72 24.84 15.25
C HIS A 168 23.63 23.89 15.75
N SER A 169 24.02 22.89 16.53
CA SER A 169 23.12 21.83 17.01
C SER A 169 21.97 22.31 17.89
N SER A 170 22.02 23.53 18.43
CA SER A 170 20.93 24.15 19.18
C SER A 170 19.87 24.82 18.33
N LEU A 171 20.09 24.94 17.01
CA LEU A 171 19.11 25.52 16.07
C LEU A 171 18.19 24.41 15.54
N TRP A 172 17.09 24.16 16.25
CA TRP A 172 16.14 23.16 15.82
C TRP A 172 14.70 23.46 16.25
N ALA A 173 13.76 23.03 15.42
CA ALA A 173 12.36 22.85 15.73
C ALA A 173 11.87 21.52 15.13
N ARG A 174 10.94 20.87 15.82
CA ARG A 174 10.34 19.60 15.39
C ARG A 174 8.84 19.74 15.35
N VAL A 175 8.21 19.34 14.25
CA VAL A 175 6.76 19.33 14.10
C VAL A 175 6.27 17.89 13.99
N SER A 176 5.29 17.54 14.82
CA SER A 176 4.70 16.19 14.85
C SER A 176 3.90 15.91 13.57
N SER A 177 3.98 14.68 13.09
CA SER A 177 3.10 14.16 12.02
C SER A 177 1.62 14.07 12.44
N ASP A 178 1.32 14.20 13.73
CA ASP A 178 -0.05 14.26 14.26
C ASP A 178 -0.66 15.67 14.19
N SER A 179 0.13 16.68 13.74
CA SER A 179 -0.42 17.98 13.35
C SER A 179 -1.51 17.80 12.31
N THR A 180 -2.52 18.67 12.33
CA THR A 180 -3.70 18.49 11.46
C THR A 180 -3.94 19.71 10.58
N LEU A 181 -4.49 19.44 9.40
CA LEU A 181 -5.09 20.42 8.49
C LEU A 181 -6.59 20.14 8.43
N ASP A 182 -7.40 21.14 8.77
CA ASP A 182 -8.85 21.12 8.68
C ASP A 182 -9.28 22.07 7.54
N LEU A 183 -10.00 21.52 6.54
CA LEU A 183 -10.54 22.25 5.41
C LEU A 183 -12.07 22.30 5.51
N GLN A 184 -12.60 23.50 5.62
CA GLN A 184 -14.03 23.74 5.47
C GLN A 184 -14.35 23.90 3.99
N THR A 185 -15.24 23.10 3.46
CA THR A 185 -15.54 23.05 2.02
C THR A 185 -17.01 23.16 1.72
N THR A 186 -17.32 23.66 0.53
CA THR A 186 -18.66 23.65 -0.06
C THR A 186 -18.62 22.88 -1.35
N GLN A 187 -19.62 22.03 -1.59
CA GLN A 187 -19.73 21.24 -2.81
C GLN A 187 -20.12 22.10 -4.01
N LEU A 188 -19.54 21.78 -5.16
CA LEU A 188 -19.86 22.36 -6.46
C LEU A 188 -20.54 21.33 -7.33
N PRO A 189 -21.61 21.71 -8.07
CA PRO A 189 -22.25 20.83 -9.03
C PRO A 189 -21.30 20.52 -10.20
N ILE A 190 -21.22 19.25 -10.56
CA ILE A 190 -20.45 18.75 -11.72
C ILE A 190 -21.41 18.49 -12.88
N LYS A 191 -21.00 18.81 -14.10
CA LYS A 191 -21.78 18.55 -15.32
C LYS A 191 -21.83 17.05 -15.62
N ASP A 192 -22.92 16.61 -16.25
CA ASP A 192 -23.08 15.24 -16.76
C ASP A 192 -22.28 15.10 -18.09
N ASP A 193 -20.96 14.88 -17.94
CA ASP A 193 -20.08 14.72 -19.09
C ASP A 193 -19.03 13.64 -18.81
N LEU A 194 -19.06 12.58 -19.59
CA LEU A 194 -18.12 11.45 -19.51
C LEU A 194 -16.68 11.86 -19.84
N ALA A 195 -16.46 13.02 -20.46
CA ALA A 195 -15.11 13.57 -20.66
C ALA A 195 -14.41 13.92 -19.36
N LEU A 196 -15.15 14.12 -18.26
CA LEU A 196 -14.61 14.39 -16.93
C LEU A 196 -14.07 13.15 -16.22
N LEU A 197 -14.42 11.94 -16.71
CA LEU A 197 -13.99 10.70 -16.05
C LEU A 197 -12.47 10.67 -15.82
N PRO A 198 -12.03 10.21 -14.66
CA PRO A 198 -12.79 9.50 -13.61
C PRO A 198 -13.55 10.39 -12.60
N VAL A 199 -13.49 11.73 -12.72
CA VAL A 199 -14.23 12.66 -11.85
C VAL A 199 -15.74 12.60 -12.20
N PRO A 200 -16.66 12.63 -11.22
CA PRO A 200 -16.46 12.80 -9.75
C PRO A 200 -16.32 11.49 -8.98
N PHE A 201 -16.34 10.33 -9.62
CA PHE A 201 -16.28 9.01 -8.97
C PHE A 201 -14.91 8.74 -8.32
N PHE A 202 -13.87 9.31 -8.90
CA PHE A 202 -12.52 9.32 -8.34
C PHE A 202 -11.84 10.66 -8.69
N ASP A 203 -11.40 11.39 -7.67
CA ASP A 203 -10.52 12.54 -7.83
C ASP A 203 -9.15 12.25 -7.18
N ARG A 204 -8.07 12.39 -7.95
CA ARG A 204 -6.69 12.18 -7.47
C ARG A 204 -6.23 13.18 -6.40
N ARG A 205 -6.96 14.30 -6.25
CA ARG A 205 -6.70 15.33 -5.24
C ARG A 205 -7.22 14.95 -3.87
N ASP A 206 -8.18 14.03 -3.78
CA ASP A 206 -8.69 13.51 -2.52
C ASP A 206 -7.72 12.46 -1.96
N VAL A 207 -7.27 12.64 -0.71
CA VAL A 207 -6.39 11.69 -0.02
C VAL A 207 -7.16 10.72 0.88
N ARG A 208 -8.46 10.90 1.05
CA ARG A 208 -9.31 9.97 1.81
C ARG A 208 -9.46 8.66 1.06
N MET A 209 -9.60 7.55 1.78
CA MET A 209 -9.89 6.25 1.17
C MET A 209 -11.13 6.37 0.26
N LEU A 210 -11.02 5.86 -0.97
CA LEU A 210 -12.15 5.85 -1.90
C LEU A 210 -13.25 4.91 -1.38
N SER A 211 -14.46 5.44 -1.20
CA SER A 211 -15.66 4.65 -0.97
C SER A 211 -16.64 4.92 -2.12
N LEU A 212 -16.79 3.94 -3.02
CA LEU A 212 -17.64 4.08 -4.20
C LEU A 212 -18.66 2.95 -4.24
N PRO A 213 -19.95 3.22 -3.93
CA PRO A 213 -21.03 2.25 -3.96
C PRO A 213 -21.28 1.69 -5.35
N PHE A 214 -21.49 0.36 -5.44
CA PHE A 214 -21.96 -0.35 -6.62
C PHE A 214 -23.39 -0.79 -6.41
N VAL A 215 -24.26 -0.46 -7.36
CA VAL A 215 -25.70 -0.69 -7.29
C VAL A 215 -26.10 -1.67 -8.37
N PHE A 216 -26.86 -2.70 -7.97
CA PHE A 216 -27.46 -3.68 -8.88
C PHE A 216 -28.98 -3.63 -8.78
N ALA A 217 -29.68 -3.84 -9.90
CA ALA A 217 -31.15 -3.85 -9.95
C ALA A 217 -31.78 -5.06 -9.27
N GLY A 218 -31.00 -6.01 -8.78
CA GLY A 218 -31.39 -7.24 -8.11
C GLY A 218 -30.14 -8.07 -7.83
N ALA A 219 -30.29 -9.37 -7.55
CA ALA A 219 -29.18 -10.29 -7.41
C ALA A 219 -28.42 -10.39 -8.75
N PRO A 220 -27.14 -9.98 -8.83
CA PRO A 220 -26.38 -10.00 -10.08
C PRO A 220 -25.98 -11.43 -10.47
N ASP A 221 -25.98 -11.73 -11.76
CA ASP A 221 -25.37 -12.96 -12.30
C ASP A 221 -23.83 -12.88 -12.34
N ASN A 222 -23.18 -14.02 -12.59
CA ASN A 222 -21.73 -14.11 -12.62
C ASN A 222 -21.08 -13.14 -13.64
N GLY A 223 -21.67 -12.97 -14.82
CA GLY A 223 -21.13 -12.08 -15.82
C GLY A 223 -21.30 -10.60 -15.48
N THR A 224 -22.39 -10.23 -14.81
CA THR A 224 -22.56 -8.88 -14.24
C THR A 224 -21.51 -8.60 -13.16
N LEU A 225 -21.19 -9.60 -12.33
CA LEU A 225 -20.12 -9.49 -11.34
C LEU A 225 -18.72 -9.39 -11.98
N GLU A 226 -18.45 -10.09 -13.07
CA GLU A 226 -17.22 -9.94 -13.85
C GLU A 226 -17.07 -8.51 -14.40
N ALA A 227 -18.15 -7.93 -14.93
CA ALA A 227 -18.17 -6.53 -15.37
C ALA A 227 -17.92 -5.56 -14.19
N ALA A 228 -18.59 -5.78 -13.06
CA ALA A 228 -18.38 -4.98 -11.84
C ALA A 228 -16.94 -5.10 -11.32
N GLY A 229 -16.36 -6.30 -11.36
CA GLY A 229 -14.98 -6.57 -11.00
C GLY A 229 -13.97 -5.83 -11.89
N THR A 230 -14.25 -5.73 -13.20
CA THR A 230 -13.45 -4.91 -14.11
C THR A 230 -13.45 -3.44 -13.71
N ILE A 231 -14.62 -2.89 -13.36
CA ILE A 231 -14.77 -1.48 -12.97
C ILE A 231 -14.14 -1.23 -11.61
N SER A 232 -14.41 -2.08 -10.60
CA SER A 232 -13.85 -1.92 -9.26
C SER A 232 -12.32 -2.02 -9.26
N SER A 233 -11.74 -2.93 -10.04
CA SER A 233 -10.29 -3.04 -10.21
C SER A 233 -9.67 -1.84 -10.91
N TRP A 234 -10.37 -1.23 -11.88
CA TRP A 234 -9.94 0.01 -12.51
C TRP A 234 -9.89 1.17 -11.52
N PHE A 235 -10.97 1.39 -10.76
CA PHE A 235 -10.96 2.40 -9.71
C PHE A 235 -9.95 2.10 -8.60
N GLY A 236 -9.74 0.82 -8.28
CA GLY A 236 -8.71 0.38 -7.36
C GLY A 236 -7.30 0.72 -7.84
N ALA A 237 -7.01 0.56 -9.13
CA ALA A 237 -5.74 0.97 -9.74
C ALA A 237 -5.53 2.49 -9.65
N LEU A 238 -6.58 3.29 -9.90
CA LEU A 238 -6.52 4.74 -9.75
C LEU A 238 -6.30 5.18 -8.29
N ALA A 239 -6.94 4.49 -7.34
CA ALA A 239 -6.90 4.80 -5.91
C ALA A 239 -5.74 4.10 -5.16
N ALA A 240 -4.73 3.56 -5.85
CA ALA A 240 -3.65 2.75 -5.26
C ALA A 240 -2.92 3.43 -4.09
N TYR A 241 -2.75 4.76 -4.13
CA TYR A 241 -2.06 5.55 -3.10
C TYR A 241 -2.87 5.73 -1.80
N ARG A 242 -4.21 5.62 -1.85
CA ARG A 242 -5.11 5.89 -0.72
C ARG A 242 -6.03 4.73 -0.36
N GLY A 243 -6.08 3.67 -1.19
CA GLY A 243 -6.96 2.53 -1.03
C GLY A 243 -8.40 2.79 -1.46
N ALA A 244 -9.16 1.69 -1.64
CA ALA A 244 -10.53 1.74 -2.09
C ALA A 244 -11.41 0.68 -1.41
N ARG A 245 -12.69 1.00 -1.24
CA ARG A 245 -13.80 0.13 -0.83
C ARG A 245 -14.96 0.30 -1.79
N PHE A 246 -15.62 -0.79 -2.11
CA PHE A 246 -16.75 -0.81 -3.03
C PHE A 246 -17.97 -1.45 -2.36
N PRO A 247 -18.73 -0.69 -1.54
CA PRO A 247 -19.95 -1.18 -0.94
C PRO A 247 -20.97 -1.57 -2.01
N VAL A 248 -21.71 -2.66 -1.79
CA VAL A 248 -22.77 -3.11 -2.71
C VAL A 248 -24.13 -2.83 -2.13
N GLN A 249 -25.01 -2.26 -2.95
CA GLN A 249 -26.40 -2.01 -2.67
C GLN A 249 -27.27 -2.73 -3.70
N LEU A 250 -28.30 -3.43 -3.24
CA LEU A 250 -29.25 -4.11 -4.09
C LEU A 250 -30.54 -3.28 -4.14
N ASN A 251 -30.93 -2.86 -5.33
CA ASN A 251 -32.16 -2.10 -5.59
C ASN A 251 -32.29 -0.78 -4.80
N ALA A 252 -31.17 -0.22 -4.32
CA ALA A 252 -31.13 1.03 -3.58
C ALA A 252 -29.99 1.90 -4.10
N LEU A 253 -30.20 3.20 -4.26
CA LEU A 253 -29.18 4.17 -4.62
C LEU A 253 -28.51 4.73 -3.36
N PRO A 254 -27.25 5.20 -3.45
CA PRO A 254 -26.62 5.87 -2.32
C PRO A 254 -27.41 7.12 -1.90
N GLU A 255 -27.58 7.32 -0.60
CA GLU A 255 -28.28 8.48 -0.04
C GLU A 255 -27.52 9.79 -0.36
N HIS A 256 -26.20 9.72 -0.37
CA HIS A 256 -25.31 10.85 -0.66
C HIS A 256 -24.18 10.44 -1.58
N GLY A 257 -23.68 11.40 -2.36
CA GLY A 257 -22.50 11.26 -3.21
C GLY A 257 -22.73 10.45 -4.47
N ASN A 258 -21.65 9.80 -4.90
CA ASN A 258 -21.59 9.16 -6.22
C ASN A 258 -21.73 7.64 -6.11
N GLY A 259 -22.14 7.00 -7.22
CA GLY A 259 -22.24 5.55 -7.30
C GLY A 259 -22.10 5.02 -8.72
N VAL A 260 -21.87 3.70 -8.85
CA VAL A 260 -21.85 2.98 -10.12
C VAL A 260 -23.07 2.07 -10.18
N VAL A 261 -23.88 2.20 -11.21
CA VAL A 261 -25.09 1.39 -11.41
C VAL A 261 -24.87 0.45 -12.58
N LEU A 262 -25.06 -0.87 -12.37
CA LEU A 262 -24.88 -1.88 -13.42
C LEU A 262 -26.24 -2.49 -13.80
N VAL A 263 -26.52 -2.50 -15.10
CA VAL A 263 -27.78 -3.04 -15.64
C VAL A 263 -27.50 -3.91 -16.88
N ALA A 264 -27.95 -5.17 -16.83
CA ALA A 264 -27.96 -6.07 -17.98
C ALA A 264 -29.42 -6.44 -18.31
N GLY A 265 -29.87 -6.18 -19.52
CA GLY A 265 -31.22 -6.50 -19.98
C GLY A 265 -31.68 -5.58 -21.13
N ASP A 266 -32.61 -6.05 -21.95
CA ASP A 266 -33.13 -5.35 -23.15
C ASP A 266 -34.29 -4.42 -22.85
N GLY A 267 -34.83 -4.44 -21.64
CA GLY A 267 -35.94 -3.59 -21.20
C GLY A 267 -35.49 -2.40 -20.34
N PRO A 268 -36.38 -1.44 -20.11
CA PRO A 268 -36.15 -0.39 -19.13
C PRO A 268 -36.21 -0.99 -17.72
N VAL A 269 -35.33 -0.50 -16.84
CA VAL A 269 -35.18 -1.00 -15.46
C VAL A 269 -35.31 0.15 -14.47
N GLN A 270 -35.99 -0.09 -13.35
CA GLN A 270 -36.02 0.83 -12.22
C GLN A 270 -35.04 0.36 -11.14
N VAL A 271 -34.18 1.26 -10.68
CA VAL A 271 -33.21 0.97 -9.62
C VAL A 271 -33.29 2.07 -8.56
N GLY A 272 -33.83 1.78 -7.39
CA GLY A 272 -33.89 2.74 -6.28
C GLY A 272 -34.48 4.11 -6.64
N GLY A 273 -35.46 4.17 -7.55
CA GLY A 273 -36.05 5.43 -8.03
C GLY A 273 -35.42 6.02 -9.30
N LEU A 274 -34.28 5.51 -9.75
CA LEU A 274 -33.69 5.87 -11.04
C LEU A 274 -34.32 5.05 -12.16
N ALA A 275 -34.88 5.72 -13.19
CA ALA A 275 -35.34 5.07 -14.40
C ALA A 275 -34.18 4.94 -15.39
N VAL A 276 -33.73 3.71 -15.64
CA VAL A 276 -32.71 3.41 -16.66
C VAL A 276 -33.44 2.98 -17.95
N ALA A 277 -33.25 3.73 -19.02
CA ALA A 277 -33.82 3.39 -20.31
C ALA A 277 -33.21 2.09 -20.88
N ALA A 278 -33.98 1.38 -21.72
CA ALA A 278 -33.48 0.20 -22.43
C ALA A 278 -32.19 0.51 -23.19
N PRO A 279 -31.09 -0.21 -22.96
CA PRO A 279 -29.81 0.07 -23.63
C PRO A 279 -29.88 -0.31 -25.11
N LYS A 280 -29.30 0.52 -25.96
CA LYS A 280 -29.17 0.26 -27.43
C LYS A 280 -27.97 -0.61 -27.77
N GLY A 281 -27.13 -0.94 -26.81
CA GLY A 281 -25.89 -1.68 -26.89
C GLY A 281 -25.06 -1.46 -25.64
N PRO A 282 -23.75 -1.75 -25.66
CA PRO A 282 -22.84 -1.43 -24.56
C PRO A 282 -22.83 0.09 -24.29
N THR A 283 -23.42 0.55 -23.20
CA THR A 283 -23.68 1.97 -22.97
C THR A 283 -23.12 2.44 -21.61
N LEU A 284 -22.52 3.62 -21.64
CA LEU A 284 -22.12 4.38 -20.45
C LEU A 284 -22.96 5.65 -20.39
N THR A 285 -23.52 5.94 -19.23
CA THR A 285 -24.33 7.16 -19.03
C THR A 285 -23.95 7.79 -17.68
N MET A 286 -23.78 9.10 -17.63
CA MET A 286 -23.64 9.87 -16.41
C MET A 286 -24.94 10.63 -16.14
N VAL A 287 -25.50 10.50 -14.95
CA VAL A 287 -26.75 11.15 -14.54
C VAL A 287 -26.64 11.62 -13.09
N ASP A 288 -27.52 12.55 -12.71
CA ASP A 288 -27.62 12.99 -11.31
C ASP A 288 -28.10 11.86 -10.41
N ASN A 289 -27.64 11.86 -9.16
CA ASN A 289 -28.20 11.02 -8.12
C ASN A 289 -29.54 11.63 -7.62
N PRO A 290 -30.69 10.95 -7.78
CA PRO A 290 -31.97 11.49 -7.32
C PRO A 290 -32.03 11.83 -5.82
N ASN A 291 -31.15 11.19 -5.01
CA ASN A 291 -31.11 11.37 -3.56
C ASN A 291 -30.16 12.51 -3.12
N ASP A 292 -29.26 12.96 -4.03
CA ASP A 292 -28.27 13.99 -3.72
C ASP A 292 -28.05 14.91 -4.93
N PRO A 293 -28.42 16.20 -4.84
CA PRO A 293 -28.29 17.13 -5.96
C PRO A 293 -26.84 17.37 -6.43
N ASN A 294 -25.84 17.03 -5.63
CA ASN A 294 -24.42 17.12 -5.97
C ASN A 294 -23.81 15.76 -6.32
N GLY A 295 -24.55 14.67 -6.12
CA GLY A 295 -24.10 13.31 -6.41
C GLY A 295 -24.31 12.92 -7.87
N LYS A 296 -23.45 12.07 -8.42
CA LYS A 296 -23.53 11.53 -9.77
C LYS A 296 -23.57 10.01 -9.78
N LEU A 297 -24.31 9.45 -10.71
CA LEU A 297 -24.36 8.02 -10.96
C LEU A 297 -23.77 7.71 -12.33
N LEU A 298 -22.82 6.78 -12.36
CA LEU A 298 -22.28 6.19 -13.59
C LEU A 298 -23.08 4.92 -13.89
N VAL A 299 -23.99 5.01 -14.84
CA VAL A 299 -24.79 3.87 -15.30
C VAL A 299 -24.02 3.14 -16.40
N VAL A 300 -23.67 1.88 -16.13
CA VAL A 300 -23.04 0.97 -17.09
C VAL A 300 -24.09 -0.07 -17.48
N SER A 301 -24.46 -0.11 -18.75
CA SER A 301 -25.56 -0.95 -19.21
C SER A 301 -25.29 -1.66 -20.53
N GLY A 302 -25.99 -2.77 -20.75
CA GLY A 302 -25.97 -3.54 -21.98
C GLY A 302 -27.24 -4.38 -22.10
N ARG A 303 -27.63 -4.76 -23.33
CA ARG A 303 -28.80 -5.62 -23.59
C ARG A 303 -28.65 -7.03 -23.00
N ASN A 304 -27.42 -7.41 -22.71
CA ASN A 304 -27.04 -8.66 -22.09
C ASN A 304 -25.70 -8.51 -21.36
N THR A 305 -25.29 -9.54 -20.65
CA THR A 305 -24.05 -9.55 -19.87
C THR A 305 -22.79 -9.38 -20.72
N ALA A 306 -22.78 -9.88 -21.97
CA ALA A 306 -21.63 -9.72 -22.86
C ALA A 306 -21.42 -8.24 -23.24
N GLU A 307 -22.50 -7.52 -23.54
CA GLU A 307 -22.47 -6.09 -23.80
C GLU A 307 -22.14 -5.27 -22.56
N LEU A 308 -22.65 -5.67 -21.39
CA LEU A 308 -22.27 -5.04 -20.11
C LEU A 308 -20.76 -5.18 -19.86
N LYS A 309 -20.17 -6.35 -20.10
CA LYS A 309 -18.71 -6.56 -20.00
C LYS A 309 -17.95 -5.71 -21.01
N GLN A 310 -18.46 -5.55 -22.21
CA GLN A 310 -17.89 -4.66 -23.22
C GLN A 310 -17.94 -3.19 -22.78
N ALA A 311 -19.05 -2.74 -22.18
CA ALA A 311 -19.18 -1.40 -21.61
C ALA A 311 -18.17 -1.17 -20.47
N ALA A 312 -18.04 -2.13 -19.55
CA ALA A 312 -17.08 -2.08 -18.45
C ALA A 312 -15.62 -2.03 -18.93
N ALA A 313 -15.27 -2.85 -19.92
CA ALA A 313 -13.94 -2.83 -20.53
C ALA A 313 -13.67 -1.53 -21.28
N GLY A 314 -14.66 -1.00 -22.01
CA GLY A 314 -14.57 0.30 -22.69
C GLY A 314 -14.35 1.46 -21.72
N LEU A 315 -15.02 1.45 -20.56
CA LEU A 315 -14.78 2.40 -19.48
C LEU A 315 -13.35 2.31 -18.96
N ALA A 316 -12.92 1.11 -18.57
CA ALA A 316 -11.64 0.92 -17.88
C ALA A 316 -10.41 1.17 -18.79
N LEU A 317 -10.53 0.92 -20.08
CA LEU A 317 -9.42 1.00 -21.05
C LEU A 317 -9.50 2.20 -21.98
N GLY A 318 -10.69 2.77 -22.18
CA GLY A 318 -10.96 3.82 -23.16
C GLY A 318 -11.50 5.13 -22.59
N SER A 319 -11.53 5.33 -21.27
CA SER A 319 -12.18 6.47 -20.62
C SER A 319 -11.74 7.84 -21.15
N LYS A 320 -10.49 7.98 -21.59
CA LYS A 320 -9.95 9.24 -22.14
C LYS A 320 -10.59 9.69 -23.45
N GLY A 321 -11.30 8.83 -24.16
CA GLY A 321 -11.96 9.14 -25.42
C GLY A 321 -13.48 9.36 -25.32
N LEU A 322 -14.03 9.31 -24.11
CA LEU A 322 -15.46 9.47 -23.87
C LEU A 322 -15.84 10.95 -23.77
N SER A 323 -17.05 11.30 -24.18
CA SER A 323 -17.59 12.67 -24.07
C SER A 323 -19.12 12.67 -24.11
N GLY A 324 -19.72 13.74 -23.58
CA GLY A 324 -21.18 13.86 -23.45
C GLY A 324 -21.73 13.07 -22.27
N ASN A 325 -23.03 13.14 -22.04
CA ASN A 325 -23.66 12.45 -20.91
C ASN A 325 -23.92 10.96 -21.17
N GLN A 326 -23.89 10.50 -22.42
CA GLN A 326 -24.11 9.11 -22.81
C GLN A 326 -23.27 8.74 -24.04
N VAL A 327 -22.67 7.54 -24.00
CA VAL A 327 -21.90 6.96 -25.11
C VAL A 327 -22.27 5.49 -25.27
N VAL A 328 -22.50 5.07 -26.51
CA VAL A 328 -22.60 3.66 -26.90
C VAL A 328 -21.26 3.22 -27.47
N ILE A 329 -20.73 2.10 -27.00
CA ILE A 329 -19.43 1.57 -27.42
C ILE A 329 -19.64 0.60 -28.59
N ASP A 330 -19.49 1.08 -29.80
CA ASP A 330 -19.74 0.27 -31.02
C ASP A 330 -18.70 -0.84 -31.20
N LYS A 331 -17.42 -0.54 -30.95
CA LYS A 331 -16.32 -1.50 -31.12
C LYS A 331 -15.27 -1.29 -30.03
N LEU A 332 -14.92 -2.38 -29.38
CA LEU A 332 -13.73 -2.47 -28.56
C LEU A 332 -12.66 -3.25 -29.33
N GLN A 333 -11.46 -2.65 -29.47
CA GLN A 333 -10.35 -3.38 -30.07
C GLN A 333 -10.02 -4.62 -29.22
N ALA A 334 -9.88 -5.78 -29.86
CA ALA A 334 -9.49 -6.99 -29.16
C ALA A 334 -8.15 -6.77 -28.42
N LEU A 335 -8.15 -7.04 -27.14
CA LEU A 335 -6.94 -6.93 -26.33
C LEU A 335 -5.99 -8.09 -26.67
N ALA A 336 -4.71 -7.79 -26.80
CA ALA A 336 -3.70 -8.83 -26.86
C ALA A 336 -3.66 -9.60 -25.52
N PRO A 337 -3.49 -10.92 -25.53
CA PRO A 337 -3.31 -11.71 -24.31
C PRO A 337 -2.14 -11.15 -23.50
N ARG A 338 -2.34 -11.01 -22.19
CA ARG A 338 -1.30 -10.57 -21.27
C ARG A 338 -0.23 -11.65 -21.11
N ARG A 339 0.97 -11.25 -20.68
CA ARG A 339 2.05 -12.16 -20.31
C ARG A 339 2.10 -12.30 -18.79
N PRO A 340 2.55 -13.42 -18.27
CA PRO A 340 2.78 -13.56 -16.84
C PRO A 340 3.75 -12.46 -16.34
N TYR A 341 3.45 -11.88 -15.19
CA TYR A 341 4.28 -10.86 -14.49
C TYR A 341 4.49 -9.54 -15.26
N ASP A 342 3.63 -9.20 -16.20
CA ASP A 342 3.71 -7.99 -17.03
C ASP A 342 2.87 -6.82 -16.51
N ALA A 343 2.49 -6.84 -15.22
CA ALA A 343 1.67 -5.79 -14.63
C ALA A 343 2.35 -4.42 -14.73
N PRO A 344 1.63 -3.35 -15.15
CA PRO A 344 2.19 -2.02 -15.34
C PRO A 344 2.87 -1.42 -14.10
N ASN A 345 2.39 -1.77 -12.91
CA ASN A 345 2.97 -1.28 -11.66
C ASN A 345 4.27 -2.00 -11.25
N TRP A 346 4.62 -3.09 -11.91
CA TRP A 346 5.81 -3.86 -11.56
C TRP A 346 7.00 -3.52 -12.45
N LEU A 347 8.20 -3.68 -11.88
CA LEU A 347 9.43 -3.58 -12.65
C LEU A 347 9.49 -4.69 -13.71
N PRO A 348 9.67 -4.36 -15.01
CA PRO A 348 9.79 -5.37 -16.04
C PRO A 348 11.05 -6.21 -15.87
N THR A 349 10.95 -7.52 -16.21
CA THR A 349 12.05 -8.48 -16.12
C THR A 349 12.68 -8.80 -17.47
N ASP A 350 12.18 -8.20 -18.56
CA ASP A 350 12.65 -8.40 -19.93
C ASP A 350 13.62 -7.30 -20.43
N ARG A 351 13.66 -6.16 -19.74
CA ARG A 351 14.55 -5.02 -20.06
C ARG A 351 15.04 -4.29 -18.82
N PRO A 352 16.13 -3.52 -18.91
CA PRO A 352 16.50 -2.55 -17.90
C PRO A 352 15.48 -1.42 -17.82
N VAL A 353 15.26 -0.88 -16.62
CA VAL A 353 14.35 0.24 -16.33
C VAL A 353 15.16 1.45 -15.94
N LYS A 354 14.88 2.60 -16.55
CA LYS A 354 15.50 3.87 -16.18
C LYS A 354 14.80 4.45 -14.94
N LEU A 355 15.55 5.14 -14.09
CA LEU A 355 14.98 5.80 -12.92
C LEU A 355 13.95 6.88 -13.32
N ALA A 356 14.12 7.51 -14.49
CA ALA A 356 13.15 8.46 -15.06
C ALA A 356 11.76 7.84 -15.35
N GLU A 357 11.68 6.51 -15.51
CA GLU A 357 10.40 5.81 -15.71
C GLU A 357 9.66 5.60 -14.37
N LEU A 358 10.38 5.66 -13.24
CA LEU A 358 9.85 5.35 -11.90
C LEU A 358 9.48 6.60 -11.11
N ILE A 359 10.18 7.72 -11.35
CA ILE A 359 10.02 8.95 -10.59
C ILE A 359 10.28 10.18 -11.48
N ASP A 360 9.61 11.30 -11.20
CA ASP A 360 9.86 12.58 -11.89
C ASP A 360 11.34 12.99 -11.73
N ALA A 361 11.99 13.30 -12.85
CA ALA A 361 13.41 13.67 -12.89
C ALA A 361 13.76 14.87 -11.98
N ARG A 362 12.79 15.77 -11.71
CA ARG A 362 12.99 16.89 -10.78
C ARG A 362 13.25 16.42 -9.35
N ARG A 363 12.67 15.29 -8.93
CA ARG A 363 12.86 14.70 -7.60
C ARG A 363 14.20 13.98 -7.44
N LEU A 364 14.95 13.82 -8.52
CA LEU A 364 16.31 13.26 -8.53
C LEU A 364 17.40 14.31 -8.24
N ASN A 365 17.02 15.57 -7.98
CA ASN A 365 17.92 16.67 -7.71
C ASN A 365 17.71 17.17 -6.28
N VAL A 366 18.82 17.45 -5.63
CA VAL A 366 18.84 18.01 -4.26
C VAL A 366 19.85 19.15 -4.16
N SER A 367 19.63 20.06 -3.22
CA SER A 367 20.52 21.17 -2.94
C SER A 367 20.69 21.40 -1.44
N GLY A 368 21.74 22.11 -1.06
CA GLY A 368 22.06 22.44 0.32
C GLY A 368 22.94 21.42 1.03
N TYR A 369 23.44 21.80 2.21
CA TYR A 369 24.33 20.95 3.03
C TYR A 369 23.60 19.81 3.76
N ASN A 370 22.32 19.95 3.98
CA ASN A 370 21.48 18.89 4.55
C ASN A 370 20.28 18.59 3.63
N PRO A 371 20.56 18.09 2.44
CA PRO A 371 19.52 17.79 1.47
C PRO A 371 18.63 16.63 1.94
N GLY A 372 17.36 16.68 1.54
CA GLY A 372 16.44 15.57 1.76
C GLY A 372 16.89 14.28 1.08
N GLU A 373 16.36 13.17 1.54
CA GLU A 373 16.56 11.86 0.93
C GLU A 373 15.78 11.73 -0.39
N ILE A 374 16.43 11.23 -1.43
CA ILE A 374 15.79 10.85 -2.69
C ILE A 374 15.27 9.43 -2.51
N THR A 375 13.97 9.26 -2.42
CA THR A 375 13.32 7.94 -2.30
C THR A 375 12.67 7.56 -3.61
N ILE A 376 13.06 6.40 -4.17
CA ILE A 376 12.55 5.83 -5.42
C ILE A 376 11.79 4.56 -5.08
N PRO A 377 10.46 4.52 -5.32
CA PRO A 377 9.68 3.31 -5.09
C PRO A 377 10.04 2.23 -6.12
N LEU A 378 10.23 1.01 -5.65
CA LEU A 378 10.55 -0.15 -6.47
C LEU A 378 9.53 -1.25 -6.20
N ASN A 379 8.66 -1.51 -7.16
CA ASN A 379 7.68 -2.57 -7.08
C ASN A 379 8.22 -3.81 -7.83
N PHE A 380 8.70 -4.79 -7.11
CA PHE A 380 9.18 -6.02 -7.71
C PHE A 380 8.01 -6.94 -8.07
N PRO A 381 8.04 -7.61 -9.24
CA PRO A 381 7.06 -8.64 -9.53
C PRO A 381 7.14 -9.76 -8.48
N PRO A 382 5.99 -10.33 -8.06
CA PRO A 382 6.00 -11.44 -7.11
C PRO A 382 6.70 -12.67 -7.68
N ALA A 383 7.07 -13.59 -6.81
CA ALA A 383 7.75 -14.85 -7.14
C ALA A 383 9.14 -14.71 -7.78
N LEU A 384 9.76 -13.52 -7.74
CA LEU A 384 11.11 -13.34 -8.27
C LEU A 384 12.12 -14.14 -7.43
N SER A 385 12.78 -15.12 -8.06
CA SER A 385 13.67 -16.03 -7.35
C SER A 385 15.04 -15.41 -7.10
N SER A 386 15.41 -15.23 -5.83
CA SER A 386 16.72 -14.73 -5.41
C SER A 386 17.73 -15.86 -5.10
N TRP A 387 17.32 -17.13 -5.21
CA TRP A 387 18.13 -18.24 -4.79
C TRP A 387 19.46 -18.35 -5.55
N ARG A 388 20.58 -18.23 -4.84
CA ARG A 388 21.96 -18.22 -5.37
C ARG A 388 22.18 -17.21 -6.49
N GLN A 389 21.61 -16.02 -6.35
CA GLN A 389 21.81 -14.89 -7.27
C GLN A 389 22.38 -13.68 -6.51
N ASP A 390 23.21 -12.90 -7.21
CA ASP A 390 23.96 -11.78 -6.61
C ASP A 390 23.12 -10.53 -6.32
N GLY A 391 21.84 -10.53 -6.67
CA GLY A 391 20.96 -9.38 -6.56
C GLY A 391 20.79 -8.60 -7.86
N ALA A 392 19.72 -7.78 -7.94
CA ALA A 392 19.40 -6.98 -9.12
C ALA A 392 20.50 -5.93 -9.38
N ARG A 393 20.93 -5.80 -10.64
CA ARG A 393 21.97 -4.84 -11.01
C ARG A 393 21.41 -3.43 -11.01
N LEU A 394 22.03 -2.54 -10.25
CA LEU A 394 21.79 -1.10 -10.26
C LEU A 394 23.02 -0.40 -10.85
N LYS A 395 22.88 0.18 -12.04
CA LYS A 395 23.85 1.10 -12.61
C LYS A 395 23.44 2.51 -12.24
N LEU A 396 24.13 3.10 -11.25
CA LEU A 396 23.82 4.40 -10.69
C LEU A 396 24.84 5.42 -11.20
N VAL A 397 24.38 6.41 -11.94
CA VAL A 397 25.14 7.57 -12.35
C VAL A 397 24.68 8.76 -11.51
N TYR A 398 25.61 9.46 -10.89
CA TYR A 398 25.29 10.59 -10.03
C TYR A 398 26.27 11.74 -10.19
N ARG A 399 25.85 12.93 -9.83
CA ARG A 399 26.63 14.16 -9.87
C ARG A 399 26.61 14.82 -8.50
N TYR A 400 27.71 15.49 -8.16
CA TYR A 400 27.80 16.25 -6.94
C TYR A 400 28.76 17.45 -7.10
N THR A 401 28.55 18.49 -6.28
CA THR A 401 29.48 19.61 -6.16
C THR A 401 30.59 19.26 -5.19
N PRO A 402 31.86 19.09 -5.63
CA PRO A 402 32.97 18.81 -4.73
C PRO A 402 33.20 19.94 -3.73
N GLN A 403 33.26 19.60 -2.46
CA GLN A 403 33.60 20.57 -1.40
C GLN A 403 35.07 20.97 -1.49
N PRO A 404 35.48 22.14 -0.98
CA PRO A 404 36.84 22.58 -1.05
C PRO A 404 37.86 21.62 -0.39
N THR A 405 37.58 21.18 0.84
CA THR A 405 38.55 20.46 1.70
C THR A 405 37.97 19.31 2.51
N SER A 406 36.64 19.04 2.48
CA SER A 406 36.05 17.98 3.31
C SER A 406 36.32 16.56 2.79
N ALA A 407 36.74 15.67 3.69
CA ALA A 407 36.92 14.25 3.41
C ALA A 407 35.76 13.35 3.84
N ASN A 408 34.76 13.90 4.55
CA ASN A 408 33.69 13.13 5.18
C ASN A 408 32.39 13.13 4.38
N SER A 409 32.33 13.90 3.30
CA SER A 409 31.13 13.93 2.43
C SER A 409 30.94 12.59 1.72
N SER A 410 29.71 12.08 1.66
CA SER A 410 29.43 10.78 1.04
C SER A 410 28.02 10.73 0.43
N LEU A 411 27.86 9.86 -0.56
CA LEU A 411 26.55 9.42 -1.04
C LEU A 411 26.21 8.08 -0.38
N LEU A 412 25.16 8.06 0.42
CA LEU A 412 24.61 6.84 1.00
C LEU A 412 23.57 6.24 0.05
N VAL A 413 23.72 4.96 -0.24
CA VAL A 413 22.78 4.17 -1.02
C VAL A 413 22.18 3.10 -0.10
N ASN A 414 20.91 3.25 0.22
CA ASN A 414 20.16 2.31 1.05
C ASN A 414 19.09 1.60 0.22
N PHE A 415 18.77 0.38 0.60
CA PHE A 415 17.66 -0.40 0.06
C PHE A 415 16.83 -0.95 1.23
N ASN A 416 15.56 -0.58 1.29
CA ASN A 416 14.65 -0.91 2.40
C ASN A 416 15.30 -0.58 3.77
N ASP A 417 15.83 0.63 3.91
CA ASP A 417 16.58 1.15 5.07
C ASP A 417 17.91 0.44 5.38
N GLY A 418 18.26 -0.61 4.64
CA GLY A 418 19.55 -1.29 4.75
C GLY A 418 20.62 -0.59 3.91
N LEU A 419 21.77 -0.22 4.53
CA LEU A 419 22.90 0.39 3.82
C LEU A 419 23.55 -0.62 2.87
N ILE A 420 23.56 -0.30 1.57
CA ILE A 420 24.27 -1.07 0.54
C ILE A 420 25.68 -0.52 0.32
N LYS A 421 25.77 0.80 0.19
CA LYS A 421 27.04 1.48 -0.14
C LYS A 421 27.07 2.88 0.47
N SER A 422 28.23 3.23 1.01
CA SER A 422 28.63 4.61 1.23
C SER A 422 29.76 4.93 0.27
N ASP A 423 29.54 5.87 -0.66
CA ASP A 423 30.56 6.30 -1.62
C ASP A 423 31.07 7.70 -1.23
N VAL A 424 32.38 7.82 -1.11
CA VAL A 424 33.01 9.07 -0.69
C VAL A 424 32.96 10.11 -1.80
N LEU A 425 32.45 11.29 -1.51
CA LEU A 425 32.45 12.44 -2.40
C LEU A 425 33.79 13.18 -2.28
N LEU A 426 34.67 12.99 -3.26
CA LEU A 426 35.99 13.55 -3.23
C LEU A 426 35.96 15.08 -3.22
N PRO A 427 36.67 15.76 -2.28
CA PRO A 427 36.81 17.21 -2.25
C PRO A 427 37.75 17.71 -3.37
N LYS A 428 37.65 19.03 -3.68
CA LYS A 428 38.39 19.65 -4.79
C LYS A 428 39.91 19.49 -4.65
N ASP A 429 40.45 19.58 -3.45
CA ASP A 429 41.88 19.46 -3.14
C ASP A 429 42.44 18.04 -3.39
N LYS A 430 41.58 17.02 -3.44
CA LYS A 430 41.95 15.62 -3.72
C LYS A 430 41.68 15.20 -5.16
N LEU A 431 41.17 16.09 -6.02
CA LEU A 431 40.98 15.82 -7.44
C LEU A 431 42.28 15.97 -8.19
N ASP A 432 42.64 14.97 -9.00
CA ASP A 432 43.75 15.08 -9.93
C ASP A 432 43.43 16.03 -11.12
N LYS A 433 44.43 16.37 -11.94
CA LYS A 433 44.25 17.26 -13.09
C LYS A 433 43.20 16.74 -14.09
N GLY A 434 43.10 15.42 -14.23
CA GLY A 434 42.11 14.78 -15.11
C GLY A 434 40.70 14.95 -14.61
N LEU A 435 40.45 14.69 -13.32
CA LEU A 435 39.15 14.88 -12.68
C LEU A 435 38.75 16.35 -12.60
N LEU A 436 39.72 17.26 -12.35
CA LEU A 436 39.46 18.72 -12.38
C LEU A 436 39.03 19.19 -13.77
N SER A 437 39.63 18.62 -14.85
CA SER A 437 39.21 18.94 -16.22
C SER A 437 37.85 18.31 -16.61
N ALA A 438 37.41 17.30 -15.88
CA ALA A 438 36.12 16.64 -16.07
C ALA A 438 34.93 17.31 -15.33
N LEU A 439 35.23 18.35 -14.56
CA LEU A 439 34.16 19.16 -13.93
C LEU A 439 33.31 19.83 -15.02
N LYS A 440 32.02 19.64 -14.95
CA LYS A 440 31.05 20.33 -15.79
C LYS A 440 30.10 21.09 -14.89
N ASP A 441 30.00 22.39 -15.09
CA ASP A 441 29.18 23.28 -14.27
C ASP A 441 29.47 23.12 -12.75
N ASP A 442 30.78 23.10 -12.39
CA ASP A 442 31.29 22.85 -11.04
C ASP A 442 30.85 21.54 -10.39
N ALA A 443 30.33 20.59 -11.13
CA ALA A 443 29.89 19.26 -10.68
C ALA A 443 30.72 18.13 -11.26
N LEU A 444 31.02 17.13 -10.44
CA LEU A 444 31.71 15.90 -10.86
C LEU A 444 30.69 14.77 -11.04
N THR A 445 30.76 14.09 -12.18
CA THR A 445 29.94 12.91 -12.47
C THR A 445 30.69 11.64 -12.10
N ARG A 446 29.99 10.70 -11.44
CA ARG A 446 30.51 9.37 -11.08
C ARG A 446 29.50 8.29 -11.41
N GLU A 447 30.01 7.07 -11.56
CA GLU A 447 29.21 5.87 -11.81
C GLU A 447 29.51 4.81 -10.75
N LEU A 448 28.44 4.14 -10.28
CA LEU A 448 28.50 2.97 -9.39
C LEU A 448 27.73 1.81 -10.03
N ASP A 449 28.34 0.63 -9.98
CA ASP A 449 27.67 -0.65 -10.33
C ASP A 449 27.42 -1.42 -9.02
N LEU A 450 26.16 -1.51 -8.64
CA LEU A 450 25.73 -2.07 -7.36
C LEU A 450 24.79 -3.25 -7.56
N ARG A 451 24.61 -4.04 -6.50
CA ARG A 451 23.66 -5.15 -6.46
C ARG A 451 22.63 -4.90 -5.37
N LEU A 452 21.36 -4.82 -5.75
CA LEU A 452 20.25 -4.72 -4.80
C LEU A 452 19.91 -6.12 -4.30
N PRO A 453 19.92 -6.37 -2.98
CA PRO A 453 19.71 -7.71 -2.42
C PRO A 453 18.23 -8.12 -2.54
N LEU A 454 17.92 -9.03 -3.47
CA LEU A 454 16.54 -9.47 -3.70
C LEU A 454 15.97 -10.35 -2.57
N ASN A 455 16.80 -10.89 -1.70
CA ASN A 455 16.33 -11.65 -0.53
C ASN A 455 15.65 -10.77 0.53
N THR A 456 15.91 -9.46 0.51
CA THR A 456 15.24 -8.46 1.36
C THR A 456 14.22 -7.64 0.58
N ALA A 457 14.05 -7.92 -0.72
CA ALA A 457 13.08 -7.24 -1.56
C ALA A 457 11.68 -7.78 -1.28
N GLY A 458 10.77 -6.90 -0.88
CA GLY A 458 9.33 -7.14 -0.90
C GLY A 458 8.73 -6.68 -2.23
N VAL A 459 7.44 -6.95 -2.43
CA VAL A 459 6.68 -6.42 -3.58
C VAL A 459 6.78 -4.89 -3.63
N GLN A 460 6.68 -4.24 -2.47
CA GLN A 460 6.92 -2.81 -2.30
C GLN A 460 8.27 -2.61 -1.62
N SER A 461 9.23 -2.11 -2.36
CA SER A 461 10.57 -1.79 -1.88
C SER A 461 10.93 -0.35 -2.21
N ARG A 462 12.01 0.15 -1.61
CA ARG A 462 12.47 1.52 -1.85
C ARG A 462 13.99 1.57 -1.96
N LEU A 463 14.44 2.29 -2.96
CA LEU A 463 15.84 2.72 -3.09
C LEU A 463 15.94 4.13 -2.53
N GLN A 464 16.83 4.33 -1.58
CA GLN A 464 16.99 5.57 -0.86
C GLN A 464 18.43 6.08 -1.07
N LEU A 465 18.52 7.31 -1.55
CA LEU A 465 19.78 7.96 -1.92
C LEU A 465 19.91 9.25 -1.13
N ARG A 466 20.94 9.34 -0.29
CA ARG A 466 21.15 10.51 0.56
C ARG A 466 22.55 11.06 0.38
N TYR A 467 22.62 12.31 -0.06
CA TYR A 467 23.86 13.06 -0.04
C TYR A 467 24.14 13.58 1.37
N MET A 468 25.30 13.25 1.90
CA MET A 468 25.82 13.74 3.16
C MET A 468 26.97 14.68 2.85
N TYR A 469 26.75 15.97 2.94
CA TYR A 469 27.80 16.96 2.77
C TYR A 469 28.35 17.38 4.11
N ASP A 470 29.66 17.31 4.28
CA ASP A 470 30.34 17.77 5.47
C ASP A 470 30.72 19.23 5.30
N TYR A 471 30.21 20.06 6.20
CA TYR A 471 30.51 21.48 6.23
C TYR A 471 31.72 21.73 7.10
N VAL A 472 32.80 22.24 6.50
CA VAL A 472 34.01 22.62 7.21
C VAL A 472 33.99 24.13 7.46
N LYS A 473 33.83 24.51 8.71
CA LYS A 473 33.84 25.90 9.15
C LYS A 473 35.21 26.55 8.86
N GLN A 474 35.18 27.70 8.19
CA GLN A 474 36.40 28.49 7.87
C GLN A 474 36.37 29.83 8.63
N GLY A 475 37.02 29.87 9.82
CA GLY A 475 37.12 31.07 10.64
C GLY A 475 36.04 31.21 11.70
N GLU A 476 36.16 32.27 12.53
CA GLU A 476 35.28 32.43 13.68
C GLU A 476 33.93 33.06 13.36
N CYS A 477 33.82 33.87 12.28
CA CYS A 477 32.63 34.68 11.97
C CYS A 477 32.31 34.82 10.48
N HIS A 478 32.82 33.93 9.62
CA HIS A 478 32.66 34.06 8.15
C HIS A 478 31.76 33.02 7.54
N ASP A 479 30.76 32.53 8.29
CA ASP A 479 29.91 31.44 7.86
C ASP A 479 28.65 31.93 7.15
N ILE A 480 28.86 32.60 6.01
CA ILE A 480 27.78 32.61 5.01
C ILE A 480 27.79 31.24 4.38
N ILE A 481 26.77 30.43 4.70
CA ILE A 481 26.53 29.19 3.97
C ILE A 481 26.18 29.60 2.54
N ILE A 482 27.14 29.44 1.64
CA ILE A 482 26.85 29.57 0.22
C ILE A 482 26.14 28.31 -0.18
N ASP A 483 24.81 28.36 -0.35
CA ASP A 483 23.95 27.24 -0.70
C ASP A 483 24.10 26.86 -2.20
N ASN A 484 25.36 26.67 -2.63
CA ASN A 484 25.70 26.25 -4.00
C ASN A 484 25.97 24.75 -4.12
N VAL A 485 25.80 24.01 -3.03
CA VAL A 485 26.05 22.56 -3.01
C VAL A 485 24.85 21.83 -3.62
N ARG A 486 25.14 21.04 -4.63
CA ARG A 486 24.10 20.31 -5.37
C ARG A 486 24.48 18.84 -5.52
N GLY A 487 23.46 18.00 -5.42
CA GLY A 487 23.54 16.58 -5.77
C GLY A 487 22.46 16.22 -6.77
N SER A 488 22.76 15.38 -7.73
CA SER A 488 21.73 14.86 -8.64
C SER A 488 22.01 13.41 -9.02
N ILE A 489 20.95 12.67 -9.20
CA ILE A 489 21.00 11.31 -9.77
C ILE A 489 20.60 11.43 -11.23
N ASP A 490 21.39 10.79 -12.11
CA ASP A 490 21.09 10.78 -13.53
C ASP A 490 19.80 10.00 -13.78
N PRO A 491 18.80 10.59 -14.45
CA PRO A 491 17.55 9.92 -14.81
C PRO A 491 17.75 8.66 -15.67
N GLU A 492 18.86 8.57 -16.40
CA GLU A 492 19.24 7.42 -17.23
C GLU A 492 19.89 6.26 -16.44
N SER A 493 20.11 6.43 -15.13
CA SER A 493 20.50 5.32 -14.25
C SER A 493 19.51 4.18 -14.35
N THR A 494 19.97 2.92 -14.31
CA THR A 494 19.12 1.76 -14.63
C THR A 494 19.14 0.68 -13.56
N ILE A 495 17.97 0.03 -13.41
CA ILE A 495 17.81 -1.22 -12.65
C ILE A 495 17.53 -2.34 -13.65
N ASP A 496 18.24 -3.46 -13.52
CA ASP A 496 18.13 -4.59 -14.44
C ASP A 496 17.78 -5.89 -13.70
N LEU A 497 16.63 -6.45 -14.06
CA LEU A 497 16.08 -7.69 -13.51
C LEU A 497 16.15 -8.85 -14.52
N ARG A 498 16.80 -8.68 -15.66
CA ARG A 498 16.88 -9.74 -16.68
C ARG A 498 17.62 -10.97 -16.16
N GLY A 499 17.10 -12.13 -16.53
CA GLY A 499 17.69 -13.42 -16.17
C GLY A 499 17.31 -13.94 -14.79
N TYR A 500 16.36 -13.29 -14.11
CA TYR A 500 15.72 -13.83 -12.91
C TYR A 500 14.53 -14.70 -13.29
N ASP A 501 14.44 -15.88 -12.69
CA ASP A 501 13.29 -16.77 -12.84
C ASP A 501 12.19 -16.39 -11.84
N HIS A 502 10.94 -16.71 -12.15
CA HIS A 502 9.82 -16.60 -11.23
C HIS A 502 9.55 -17.96 -10.59
N PHE A 503 9.89 -18.09 -9.32
CA PHE A 503 9.73 -19.32 -8.57
C PHE A 503 9.72 -19.05 -7.07
N MET A 504 8.65 -19.41 -6.38
CA MET A 504 8.53 -19.21 -4.93
C MET A 504 7.77 -20.32 -4.24
N ALA A 505 8.03 -20.44 -2.93
CA ALA A 505 7.27 -21.33 -2.06
C ALA A 505 5.91 -20.71 -1.72
N MET A 506 4.87 -21.53 -1.82
CA MET A 506 3.50 -21.18 -1.45
C MET A 506 2.98 -22.15 -0.37
N PRO A 507 1.96 -21.80 0.39
CA PRO A 507 1.25 -20.54 0.40
C PRO A 507 2.05 -19.42 1.10
N ASP A 508 1.92 -18.19 0.60
CA ASP A 508 2.49 -16.98 1.20
C ASP A 508 1.44 -15.87 1.24
N LEU A 509 0.82 -15.68 2.39
CA LEU A 509 -0.26 -14.71 2.57
C LEU A 509 0.25 -13.26 2.66
N ALA A 510 1.55 -13.04 2.92
CA ALA A 510 2.12 -11.70 2.85
C ALA A 510 2.14 -11.21 1.39
N VAL A 511 2.59 -12.05 0.47
CA VAL A 511 2.61 -11.71 -0.96
C VAL A 511 1.18 -11.62 -1.53
N PHE A 512 0.25 -12.45 -1.05
CA PHE A 512 -1.16 -12.29 -1.40
C PHE A 512 -1.69 -10.91 -0.93
N LYS A 513 -1.43 -10.52 0.30
CA LYS A 513 -1.84 -9.23 0.84
C LYS A 513 -1.26 -8.06 0.04
N ASP A 514 0.02 -8.11 -0.31
CA ASP A 514 0.75 -6.98 -0.89
C ASP A 514 0.61 -6.91 -2.41
N ALA A 515 0.54 -8.05 -3.10
CA ALA A 515 0.49 -8.14 -4.56
C ALA A 515 -0.78 -8.80 -5.14
N GLY A 516 -1.61 -9.44 -4.31
CA GLY A 516 -2.71 -10.28 -4.81
C GLY A 516 -2.24 -11.59 -5.48
N PHE A 517 -0.95 -11.96 -5.32
CA PHE A 517 -0.40 -13.18 -5.89
C PHE A 517 -0.96 -14.43 -5.17
N PRO A 518 -1.31 -15.50 -5.89
CA PRO A 518 -0.98 -15.84 -7.27
C PRO A 518 -1.94 -15.27 -8.34
N PHE A 519 -3.10 -14.74 -7.97
CA PHE A 519 -4.15 -14.30 -8.90
C PHE A 519 -3.69 -13.24 -9.89
N THR A 520 -2.81 -12.36 -9.46
CA THR A 520 -2.26 -11.24 -10.25
C THR A 520 -1.10 -11.63 -11.16
N ARG A 521 -0.73 -12.92 -11.23
CA ARG A 521 0.28 -13.40 -12.16
C ARG A 521 0.02 -12.93 -13.59
N MET A 522 -1.24 -13.00 -14.03
CA MET A 522 -1.75 -12.32 -15.21
C MET A 522 -2.43 -11.03 -14.74
N ALA A 523 -1.99 -9.88 -15.23
CA ALA A 523 -2.49 -8.59 -14.76
C ALA A 523 -4.00 -8.40 -14.99
N ASP A 524 -4.57 -9.06 -16.01
CA ASP A 524 -6.00 -9.06 -16.35
C ASP A 524 -6.81 -10.12 -15.58
N LEU A 525 -6.18 -10.91 -14.72
CA LEU A 525 -6.73 -12.05 -13.97
C LEU A 525 -7.28 -13.20 -14.86
N SER A 526 -6.78 -13.37 -16.08
CA SER A 526 -7.25 -14.41 -17.01
C SER A 526 -7.03 -15.84 -16.51
N GLU A 527 -6.04 -16.08 -15.62
CA GLU A 527 -5.78 -17.38 -15.00
C GLU A 527 -6.37 -17.51 -13.59
N SER A 528 -7.34 -16.67 -13.25
CA SER A 528 -7.96 -16.64 -11.91
C SER A 528 -9.46 -16.83 -11.97
N ALA A 529 -10.02 -17.55 -11.00
CA ALA A 529 -11.46 -17.63 -10.80
C ALA A 529 -11.82 -17.34 -9.34
N VAL A 530 -12.86 -16.53 -9.17
CA VAL A 530 -13.41 -16.20 -7.85
C VAL A 530 -14.64 -17.05 -7.61
N VAL A 531 -14.60 -17.85 -6.55
CA VAL A 531 -15.71 -18.70 -6.13
C VAL A 531 -16.49 -17.98 -5.04
N LEU A 532 -17.71 -17.59 -5.36
CA LEU A 532 -18.60 -16.92 -4.41
C LEU A 532 -19.41 -17.93 -3.60
N PRO A 533 -19.85 -17.57 -2.39
CA PRO A 533 -20.80 -18.39 -1.62
C PRO A 533 -22.16 -18.48 -2.34
N ASP A 534 -22.87 -19.58 -2.12
CA ASP A 534 -24.24 -19.71 -2.61
C ASP A 534 -25.12 -18.63 -1.95
N ASN A 535 -25.90 -17.92 -2.76
CA ASN A 535 -26.73 -16.77 -2.30
C ASN A 535 -25.90 -15.67 -1.62
N ALA A 536 -24.84 -15.19 -2.30
CA ALA A 536 -23.97 -14.15 -1.78
C ALA A 536 -24.73 -12.90 -1.33
N SER A 537 -24.46 -12.44 -0.12
CA SER A 537 -25.02 -11.19 0.45
C SER A 537 -24.36 -9.95 -0.14
N SER A 538 -24.96 -8.77 0.06
CA SER A 538 -24.33 -7.49 -0.31
C SER A 538 -22.96 -7.30 0.33
N ALA A 539 -22.74 -7.84 1.53
CA ALA A 539 -21.42 -7.79 2.19
C ALA A 539 -20.40 -8.69 1.51
N ASP A 540 -20.80 -9.89 1.06
CA ASP A 540 -19.93 -10.80 0.29
C ASP A 540 -19.52 -10.16 -1.05
N LEU A 541 -20.49 -9.57 -1.75
CA LEU A 541 -20.25 -8.87 -3.00
C LEU A 541 -19.36 -7.63 -2.81
N SER A 542 -19.53 -6.91 -1.69
CA SER A 542 -18.66 -5.78 -1.32
C SER A 542 -17.22 -6.23 -1.06
N ALA A 543 -17.06 -7.37 -0.40
CA ALA A 543 -15.75 -7.98 -0.17
C ALA A 543 -15.09 -8.40 -1.50
N TYR A 544 -15.85 -9.05 -2.38
CA TYR A 544 -15.40 -9.42 -3.72
C TYR A 544 -14.89 -8.20 -4.51
N LEU A 545 -15.70 -7.16 -4.65
CA LEU A 545 -15.34 -5.96 -5.42
C LEU A 545 -14.14 -5.23 -4.80
N SER A 546 -14.07 -5.18 -3.47
CA SER A 546 -12.94 -4.54 -2.78
C SER A 546 -11.64 -5.33 -2.94
N LEU A 547 -11.70 -6.68 -2.99
CA LEU A 547 -10.54 -7.51 -3.33
C LEU A 547 -10.06 -7.27 -4.76
N LEU A 548 -10.98 -7.23 -5.73
CA LEU A 548 -10.60 -6.92 -7.12
C LEU A 548 -10.03 -5.50 -7.23
N GLY A 549 -10.55 -4.54 -6.47
CA GLY A 549 -9.96 -3.21 -6.34
C GLY A 549 -8.51 -3.26 -5.83
N ARG A 550 -8.21 -4.10 -4.83
CA ARG A 550 -6.84 -4.31 -4.35
C ARG A 550 -5.94 -4.93 -5.42
N PHE A 551 -6.44 -5.91 -6.18
CA PHE A 551 -5.67 -6.51 -7.27
C PHE A 551 -5.38 -5.51 -8.38
N GLY A 552 -6.37 -4.67 -8.73
CA GLY A 552 -6.15 -3.55 -9.64
C GLY A 552 -5.10 -2.56 -9.12
N SER A 553 -5.15 -2.23 -7.82
CA SER A 553 -4.13 -1.40 -7.17
C SER A 553 -2.73 -2.01 -7.24
N ALA A 554 -2.60 -3.31 -7.02
CA ALA A 554 -1.32 -4.01 -7.05
C ALA A 554 -0.73 -4.11 -8.47
N THR A 555 -1.57 -4.36 -9.47
CA THR A 555 -1.15 -4.55 -10.87
C THR A 555 -1.05 -3.24 -11.66
N GLY A 556 -1.85 -2.22 -11.31
CA GLY A 556 -2.08 -1.04 -12.14
C GLY A 556 -2.88 -1.34 -13.40
N TYR A 557 -3.61 -2.47 -13.44
CA TYR A 557 -4.38 -2.91 -14.60
C TYR A 557 -5.78 -3.42 -14.17
N PRO A 558 -6.84 -3.17 -14.96
CA PRO A 558 -8.16 -3.65 -14.65
C PRO A 558 -8.30 -5.17 -14.88
N ALA A 559 -9.07 -5.85 -14.04
CA ALA A 559 -9.34 -7.28 -14.09
C ALA A 559 -10.34 -7.65 -15.22
N THR A 560 -9.93 -7.47 -16.46
CA THR A 560 -10.80 -7.60 -17.64
C THR A 560 -11.16 -9.04 -18.02
N ALA A 561 -10.45 -10.03 -17.47
CA ALA A 561 -10.61 -11.44 -17.83
C ALA A 561 -10.86 -12.36 -16.62
N VAL A 562 -11.18 -11.78 -15.45
CA VAL A 562 -11.53 -12.56 -14.26
C VAL A 562 -12.77 -13.40 -14.51
N SER A 563 -12.80 -14.64 -13.99
CA SER A 563 -13.98 -15.51 -13.99
C SER A 563 -14.64 -15.50 -12.62
N VAL A 564 -15.97 -15.37 -12.57
CA VAL A 564 -16.77 -15.51 -11.36
C VAL A 564 -17.60 -16.76 -11.46
N ILE A 565 -17.52 -17.63 -10.46
CA ILE A 565 -18.16 -18.95 -10.47
C ILE A 565 -18.75 -19.29 -9.11
N GLN A 566 -19.60 -20.33 -9.09
CA GLN A 566 -20.08 -20.97 -7.86
C GLN A 566 -19.40 -22.33 -7.66
N ALA A 567 -19.50 -22.88 -6.45
CA ALA A 567 -18.88 -24.13 -6.05
C ALA A 567 -19.15 -25.30 -7.03
N ALA A 568 -20.35 -25.42 -7.57
CA ALA A 568 -20.73 -26.47 -8.53
C ALA A 568 -19.95 -26.41 -9.86
N GLN A 569 -19.35 -25.28 -10.20
CA GLN A 569 -18.65 -25.06 -11.47
C GLN A 569 -17.13 -25.25 -11.35
N VAL A 570 -16.59 -25.37 -10.14
CA VAL A 570 -15.15 -25.30 -9.85
C VAL A 570 -14.32 -26.31 -10.66
N ALA A 571 -14.85 -27.51 -10.91
CA ALA A 571 -14.16 -28.55 -11.70
C ALA A 571 -13.86 -28.13 -13.16
N LYS A 572 -14.63 -27.18 -13.72
CA LYS A 572 -14.40 -26.65 -15.08
C LYS A 572 -13.27 -25.62 -15.13
N PHE A 573 -12.82 -25.15 -13.98
CA PHE A 573 -11.78 -24.13 -13.81
C PHE A 573 -10.58 -24.69 -13.01
N ALA A 574 -10.35 -25.99 -13.12
CA ALA A 574 -9.26 -26.67 -12.41
C ALA A 574 -7.88 -26.09 -12.78
N ASP A 575 -7.72 -25.62 -14.01
CA ASP A 575 -6.49 -25.02 -14.55
C ASP A 575 -6.23 -23.58 -14.05
N LYS A 576 -7.13 -23.01 -13.22
CA LYS A 576 -7.01 -21.66 -12.68
C LYS A 576 -6.67 -21.65 -11.20
N ASP A 577 -6.09 -20.54 -10.76
CA ASP A 577 -5.96 -20.22 -9.34
C ASP A 577 -7.33 -19.78 -8.79
N LEU A 578 -7.72 -20.31 -7.62
CA LEU A 578 -9.06 -20.17 -7.07
C LEU A 578 -9.08 -19.28 -5.83
N LEU A 579 -9.76 -18.13 -5.91
CA LEU A 579 -10.05 -17.27 -4.78
C LEU A 579 -11.44 -17.61 -4.24
N VAL A 580 -11.50 -18.24 -3.07
CA VAL A 580 -12.75 -18.73 -2.48
C VAL A 580 -13.21 -17.78 -1.38
N LEU A 581 -14.42 -17.26 -1.51
CA LEU A 581 -15.09 -16.49 -0.48
C LEU A 581 -16.11 -17.37 0.24
N ALA A 582 -16.06 -17.38 1.56
CA ALA A 582 -16.96 -18.16 2.39
C ALA A 582 -17.54 -17.28 3.52
N SER A 583 -18.85 -17.16 3.55
CA SER A 583 -19.57 -16.50 4.65
C SER A 583 -20.55 -17.50 5.28
N GLY A 584 -20.44 -17.70 6.58
CA GLY A 584 -21.25 -18.67 7.29
C GLY A 584 -21.06 -20.09 6.73
N GLN A 585 -22.17 -20.80 6.48
CA GLN A 585 -22.17 -22.17 5.93
C GLN A 585 -22.52 -22.23 4.44
N ASN A 586 -22.50 -21.09 3.75
CA ASN A 586 -22.99 -20.97 2.38
C ASN A 586 -21.95 -21.37 1.29
N GLN A 587 -20.78 -21.89 1.70
CA GLN A 587 -19.74 -22.33 0.77
C GLN A 587 -19.58 -23.86 0.82
N PRO A 588 -20.12 -24.61 -0.16
CA PRO A 588 -20.04 -26.08 -0.19
C PRO A 588 -18.61 -26.64 -0.23
N LEU A 589 -17.66 -25.89 -0.79
CA LEU A 589 -16.25 -26.31 -0.91
C LEU A 589 -15.59 -26.52 0.46
N LEU A 590 -16.03 -25.86 1.52
CA LEU A 590 -15.48 -26.05 2.87
C LEU A 590 -15.67 -27.50 3.36
N LYS A 591 -16.80 -28.12 3.03
CA LYS A 591 -17.06 -29.54 3.35
C LYS A 591 -16.33 -30.48 2.39
N GLN A 592 -16.32 -30.13 1.10
CA GLN A 592 -15.70 -30.94 0.05
C GLN A 592 -14.18 -31.05 0.21
N TRP A 593 -13.52 -29.97 0.65
CA TRP A 593 -12.08 -29.87 0.80
C TRP A 593 -11.60 -29.88 2.25
N ALA A 594 -12.41 -30.42 3.17
CA ALA A 594 -12.09 -30.44 4.60
C ALA A 594 -10.71 -31.08 4.90
N ASP A 595 -10.31 -32.11 4.16
CA ASP A 595 -9.01 -32.80 4.32
C ASP A 595 -7.82 -31.96 3.80
N HIS A 596 -8.07 -30.94 2.99
CA HIS A 596 -7.05 -30.05 2.44
C HIS A 596 -6.95 -28.71 3.19
N LEU A 597 -7.95 -28.41 4.03
CA LEU A 597 -7.95 -27.20 4.83
C LEU A 597 -7.01 -27.37 6.04
N PRO A 598 -6.19 -26.37 6.35
CA PRO A 598 -5.35 -26.41 7.55
C PRO A 598 -6.15 -26.31 8.85
N SER A 599 -7.48 -26.30 8.76
CA SER A 599 -8.40 -26.23 9.90
C SER A 599 -9.46 -27.30 9.80
N ALA A 600 -9.58 -28.14 10.84
CA ALA A 600 -10.71 -29.06 10.99
C ALA A 600 -11.82 -28.37 11.79
N VAL A 601 -13.01 -28.25 11.22
CA VAL A 601 -14.21 -27.81 11.92
C VAL A 601 -14.92 -29.05 12.43
N THR A 602 -14.84 -29.31 13.73
CA THR A 602 -15.56 -30.42 14.38
C THR A 602 -16.57 -29.84 15.38
N GLY A 603 -17.83 -29.70 14.96
CA GLY A 603 -18.90 -29.09 15.76
C GLY A 603 -18.65 -27.59 15.98
N ASP A 604 -18.94 -27.06 17.20
CA ASP A 604 -18.70 -25.66 17.57
C ASP A 604 -17.22 -25.30 17.83
N LYS A 605 -16.28 -26.19 17.51
CA LYS A 605 -14.84 -25.97 17.76
C LYS A 605 -14.08 -25.97 16.46
N GLN A 606 -13.42 -24.86 16.16
CA GLN A 606 -12.42 -24.78 15.08
C GLN A 606 -11.07 -25.25 15.64
N ARG A 607 -10.50 -26.28 15.02
CA ARG A 607 -9.21 -26.82 15.44
C ARG A 607 -8.23 -26.69 14.29
N PHE A 608 -7.12 -26.02 14.54
CA PHE A 608 -6.01 -25.89 13.60
C PHE A 608 -4.92 -26.89 13.99
N GLU A 609 -4.54 -27.81 13.08
CA GLU A 609 -3.44 -28.73 13.32
C GLU A 609 -2.14 -28.18 12.73
N VAL A 610 -1.17 -27.92 13.61
CA VAL A 610 0.20 -27.56 13.22
C VAL A 610 1.12 -28.65 13.75
N SER A 611 1.78 -29.40 12.86
CA SER A 611 2.62 -30.52 13.26
C SER A 611 4.06 -30.08 13.61
N ASP A 612 4.55 -30.63 14.69
CA ASP A 612 5.85 -30.30 15.30
C ASP A 612 6.99 -31.26 14.90
N LEU A 613 6.68 -32.34 14.17
CA LEU A 613 7.62 -33.43 13.90
C LEU A 613 8.70 -33.09 12.87
N ALA A 614 8.33 -32.41 11.78
CA ALA A 614 9.26 -32.04 10.73
C ALA A 614 10.26 -30.97 11.19
N LEU A 615 9.84 -30.10 12.12
CA LEU A 615 10.70 -29.08 12.72
C LEU A 615 11.75 -29.65 13.65
N ARG A 616 11.46 -30.72 14.39
CA ARG A 616 12.42 -31.41 15.27
C ARG A 616 13.55 -32.09 14.49
N VAL A 617 13.22 -32.73 13.36
CA VAL A 617 14.23 -33.39 12.51
C VAL A 617 15.11 -32.35 11.81
N ARG A 618 14.54 -31.24 11.40
CA ARG A 618 15.27 -30.15 10.72
C ARG A 618 16.20 -29.37 11.66
N SER A 619 15.75 -29.09 12.88
CA SER A 619 16.56 -28.43 13.91
C SER A 619 17.73 -29.32 14.38
N TRP A 620 17.53 -30.63 14.41
CA TRP A 620 18.58 -31.61 14.75
C TRP A 620 19.69 -31.66 13.69
N LEU A 621 19.36 -31.40 12.41
CA LEU A 621 20.31 -31.42 11.29
C LEU A 621 21.01 -30.06 11.04
N LYS A 622 20.71 -29.01 11.78
CA LYS A 622 21.30 -27.64 11.64
C LYS A 622 21.30 -27.09 10.21
N LEU A 623 20.26 -27.36 9.42
CA LEU A 623 20.21 -27.06 8.01
C LEU A 623 19.49 -25.74 7.65
N ASP A 624 18.98 -25.00 8.62
CA ASP A 624 18.23 -23.76 8.36
C ASP A 624 18.74 -22.56 9.20
N ASP A 625 18.75 -21.42 8.54
CA ASP A 625 19.07 -20.11 9.08
C ASP A 625 18.08 -19.69 10.19
N ASP A 626 18.57 -19.10 11.27
CA ASP A 626 17.83 -18.77 12.51
C ASP A 626 16.63 -17.84 12.33
N SER A 627 16.54 -17.14 11.20
CA SER A 627 15.42 -16.24 10.89
C SER A 627 14.10 -16.97 10.57
N ALA A 628 14.18 -18.23 10.13
CA ALA A 628 13.03 -19.08 9.82
C ALA A 628 12.45 -19.79 11.05
N LEU A 629 13.14 -19.76 12.21
CA LEU A 629 12.84 -20.55 13.39
C LEU A 629 11.93 -19.88 14.43
N ARG A 630 11.53 -18.62 14.26
CA ARG A 630 10.48 -18.00 15.12
C ARG A 630 9.08 -18.36 14.65
N ARG A 631 8.84 -19.63 14.46
CA ARG A 631 7.57 -20.16 13.97
C ARG A 631 6.69 -20.54 15.15
N ALA A 632 5.43 -20.12 15.08
CA ALA A 632 4.43 -20.39 16.09
C ALA A 632 4.30 -21.90 16.35
N ARG A 633 4.53 -22.32 17.59
CA ARG A 633 4.42 -23.69 18.07
C ARG A 633 3.08 -23.91 18.79
N HIS A 634 1.96 -23.56 18.20
CA HIS A 634 0.69 -23.72 18.88
C HIS A 634 -0.36 -24.31 17.97
N SER A 635 -0.97 -25.41 18.40
CA SER A 635 -2.31 -25.75 17.96
C SER A 635 -3.27 -24.84 18.72
N VAL A 636 -3.91 -23.92 18.05
CA VAL A 636 -4.87 -23.03 18.69
C VAL A 636 -6.26 -23.61 18.44
N ALA A 637 -6.89 -24.06 19.54
CA ALA A 637 -8.31 -24.42 19.51
C ALA A 637 -9.10 -23.21 20.00
N PHE A 638 -9.89 -22.60 19.15
CA PHE A 638 -10.82 -21.55 19.53
C PHE A 638 -12.13 -22.19 20.00
N SER A 639 -12.47 -21.99 21.27
CA SER A 639 -13.77 -22.30 21.81
C SER A 639 -14.33 -21.04 22.44
N GLY A 640 -15.23 -20.34 21.75
CA GLY A 640 -15.88 -19.14 22.29
C GLY A 640 -16.73 -18.47 21.21
N GLY A 641 -17.86 -17.95 21.62
CA GLY A 641 -19.01 -17.56 20.82
C GLY A 641 -18.90 -16.41 19.81
N ASP A 642 -17.71 -15.89 19.44
CA ASP A 642 -17.57 -14.91 18.37
C ASP A 642 -17.06 -15.57 17.07
N PRO A 643 -17.69 -15.27 15.91
CA PRO A 643 -17.27 -15.82 14.64
C PRO A 643 -15.85 -15.36 14.30
N THR A 644 -14.92 -16.31 14.29
CA THR A 644 -13.54 -16.06 13.88
C THR A 644 -13.45 -15.98 12.38
N SER A 645 -12.94 -14.87 11.87
CA SER A 645 -12.62 -14.73 10.46
C SER A 645 -11.20 -15.23 10.20
N TYR A 646 -10.96 -15.96 9.11
CA TYR A 646 -9.64 -16.43 8.77
C TYR A 646 -9.33 -16.37 7.27
N LEU A 647 -8.06 -16.23 6.97
CA LEU A 647 -7.48 -16.24 5.64
C LEU A 647 -6.50 -17.41 5.57
N THR A 648 -6.63 -18.27 4.57
CA THR A 648 -5.71 -19.39 4.39
C THR A 648 -5.40 -19.66 2.94
N GLY A 649 -4.20 -20.18 2.68
CA GLY A 649 -3.76 -20.62 1.36
C GLY A 649 -3.32 -22.07 1.36
N PHE A 650 -3.57 -22.80 0.27
CA PHE A 650 -3.14 -24.16 0.05
C PHE A 650 -3.07 -24.50 -1.45
N GLU A 651 -2.42 -25.63 -1.79
CA GLU A 651 -2.36 -26.11 -3.17
C GLU A 651 -3.75 -26.58 -3.62
N SER A 652 -4.11 -26.29 -4.86
CA SER A 652 -5.41 -26.70 -5.42
C SER A 652 -5.55 -28.22 -5.40
N PRO A 653 -6.63 -28.76 -4.84
CA PRO A 653 -6.91 -30.20 -4.92
C PRO A 653 -7.26 -30.67 -6.33
N LEU A 654 -7.46 -29.74 -7.28
CA LEU A 654 -7.91 -30.05 -8.64
C LEU A 654 -6.76 -30.14 -9.63
N ASP A 655 -5.72 -29.32 -9.46
CA ASP A 655 -4.55 -29.30 -10.35
C ASP A 655 -3.31 -28.86 -9.55
N SER A 656 -2.24 -29.65 -9.65
CA SER A 656 -1.00 -29.39 -8.94
C SER A 656 -0.28 -28.15 -9.49
N GLY A 657 0.28 -27.35 -8.59
CA GLY A 657 0.93 -26.09 -8.93
C GLY A 657 -0.05 -24.89 -9.08
N ARG A 658 -1.37 -25.12 -8.95
CA ARG A 658 -2.38 -24.09 -8.79
C ARG A 658 -2.67 -23.84 -7.32
N SER A 659 -3.10 -22.66 -7.01
CA SER A 659 -3.31 -22.19 -5.65
C SER A 659 -4.77 -21.96 -5.34
N VAL A 660 -5.13 -22.24 -4.09
CA VAL A 660 -6.39 -21.80 -3.50
C VAL A 660 -6.08 -20.80 -2.39
N VAL A 661 -6.72 -19.66 -2.39
CA VAL A 661 -6.77 -18.76 -1.23
C VAL A 661 -8.22 -18.64 -0.81
N LEU A 662 -8.48 -18.96 0.45
CA LEU A 662 -9.79 -18.94 1.07
C LEU A 662 -9.87 -17.80 2.10
N LEU A 663 -10.86 -16.94 1.92
CA LEU A 663 -11.30 -15.97 2.92
C LEU A 663 -12.59 -16.50 3.53
N ALA A 664 -12.58 -16.75 4.83
CA ALA A 664 -13.75 -17.28 5.54
C ALA A 664 -14.13 -16.38 6.73
N GLY A 665 -15.41 -16.12 6.87
CA GLY A 665 -16.01 -15.38 7.97
C GLY A 665 -17.26 -16.08 8.49
N GLY A 666 -17.63 -15.81 9.73
CA GLY A 666 -18.89 -16.30 10.29
C GLY A 666 -20.11 -15.76 9.53
N ASP A 667 -19.97 -14.59 8.93
CA ASP A 667 -20.93 -13.91 8.06
C ASP A 667 -20.21 -13.00 7.06
N GLY A 668 -20.93 -12.22 6.27
CA GLY A 668 -20.34 -11.26 5.32
C GLY A 668 -19.53 -10.15 5.98
N SER A 669 -19.80 -9.80 7.25
CA SER A 669 -19.01 -8.80 8.00
C SER A 669 -17.61 -9.32 8.33
N GLY A 670 -17.47 -10.62 8.53
CA GLY A 670 -16.17 -11.28 8.76
C GLY A 670 -15.22 -11.13 7.58
N LEU A 671 -15.71 -11.18 6.34
CA LEU A 671 -14.90 -10.91 5.16
C LEU A 671 -14.41 -9.44 5.16
N GLY A 672 -15.26 -8.50 5.60
CA GLY A 672 -14.88 -7.09 5.79
C GLY A 672 -13.71 -6.93 6.78
N GLN A 673 -13.73 -7.65 7.91
CA GLN A 673 -12.65 -7.64 8.91
C GLN A 673 -11.31 -8.12 8.32
N ILE A 674 -11.32 -9.17 7.50
CA ILE A 674 -10.12 -9.64 6.79
C ILE A 674 -9.57 -8.54 5.88
N LEU A 675 -10.44 -7.86 5.12
CA LEU A 675 -10.03 -6.77 4.24
C LEU A 675 -9.47 -5.57 5.02
N ASP A 676 -10.03 -5.26 6.19
CA ASP A 676 -9.50 -4.23 7.09
C ASP A 676 -8.13 -4.62 7.63
N ALA A 677 -7.96 -5.88 8.04
CA ALA A 677 -6.65 -6.41 8.45
C ALA A 677 -5.62 -6.33 7.31
N MET A 678 -6.01 -6.66 6.07
CA MET A 678 -5.14 -6.52 4.89
C MET A 678 -4.78 -5.06 4.58
N ALA A 679 -5.62 -4.09 4.91
CA ALA A 679 -5.39 -2.68 4.63
C ALA A 679 -4.47 -2.00 5.65
N ARG A 680 -4.26 -2.58 6.83
CA ARG A 680 -3.43 -1.99 7.89
C ARG A 680 -1.96 -1.92 7.48
N LYS A 681 -1.35 -0.77 7.75
CA LYS A 681 0.09 -0.50 7.59
C LYS A 681 0.68 -0.21 8.98
N ASP A 682 0.52 -1.15 9.91
CA ASP A 682 1.08 -0.97 11.25
C ASP A 682 2.49 -1.59 11.30
N PRO A 683 3.55 -0.79 11.46
CA PRO A 683 4.92 -1.31 11.50
C PRO A 683 5.24 -2.09 12.77
N GLU A 684 4.49 -1.91 13.86
CA GLU A 684 4.72 -2.56 15.15
C GLU A 684 3.72 -3.69 15.44
N GLY A 685 2.63 -3.78 14.65
CA GLY A 685 1.57 -4.77 14.83
C GLY A 685 1.84 -6.10 14.13
N ALA A 686 1.07 -7.14 14.50
CA ALA A 686 1.05 -8.41 13.80
C ALA A 686 0.50 -8.19 12.38
N THR A 687 1.22 -8.67 11.37
CA THR A 687 0.85 -8.53 9.96
C THR A 687 0.40 -9.86 9.38
N ILE A 688 -0.40 -9.81 8.32
CA ILE A 688 -0.78 -10.99 7.55
C ILE A 688 0.47 -11.60 6.92
N GLN A 689 0.80 -12.83 7.32
CA GLN A 689 1.93 -13.61 6.82
C GLN A 689 1.71 -15.11 7.05
N GLY A 690 2.52 -15.96 6.43
CA GLY A 690 2.40 -17.40 6.58
C GLY A 690 1.34 -18.02 5.67
N SER A 691 0.76 -19.13 6.08
CA SER A 691 -0.21 -19.92 5.29
C SER A 691 -1.65 -19.85 5.82
N LEU A 692 -1.81 -19.44 7.06
CA LEU A 692 -3.10 -19.28 7.74
C LEU A 692 -3.02 -18.04 8.65
N VAL A 693 -4.05 -17.22 8.65
CA VAL A 693 -4.18 -16.06 9.52
C VAL A 693 -5.57 -16.04 10.11
N ALA A 694 -5.67 -16.02 11.43
CA ALA A 694 -6.92 -15.76 12.12
C ALA A 694 -7.05 -14.26 12.44
N VAL A 695 -8.25 -13.70 12.27
CA VAL A 695 -8.55 -12.29 12.51
C VAL A 695 -9.67 -12.18 13.53
N HIS A 696 -9.39 -11.51 14.64
CA HIS A 696 -10.34 -11.25 15.73
C HIS A 696 -10.42 -9.73 15.97
N GLY A 697 -11.38 -9.05 15.38
CA GLY A 697 -11.48 -7.60 15.45
C GLY A 697 -10.20 -6.90 14.99
N THR A 698 -9.39 -6.41 15.93
CA THR A 698 -8.09 -5.77 15.61
C THR A 698 -6.90 -6.72 15.71
N ALA A 699 -7.03 -7.89 16.32
CA ALA A 699 -5.95 -8.85 16.48
C ALA A 699 -5.76 -9.69 15.20
N ILE A 700 -4.51 -9.97 14.87
CA ILE A 700 -4.09 -10.77 13.72
C ILE A 700 -3.13 -11.84 14.23
N ASP A 701 -3.50 -13.12 14.06
CA ASP A 701 -2.70 -14.25 14.51
C ASP A 701 -2.21 -15.06 13.30
N PRO A 702 -0.95 -14.83 12.83
CA PRO A 702 -0.38 -15.57 11.72
C PRO A 702 0.10 -16.95 12.15
N LEU A 703 -0.22 -17.97 11.36
CA LEU A 703 0.14 -19.37 11.57
C LEU A 703 0.83 -19.95 10.32
N LEU A 704 1.63 -20.98 10.47
CA LEU A 704 2.29 -21.67 9.38
C LEU A 704 1.81 -23.12 9.30
N ALA A 705 1.27 -23.54 8.15
CA ALA A 705 1.00 -24.93 7.85
C ALA A 705 2.26 -25.64 7.35
N GLU A 706 2.32 -26.98 7.52
CA GLU A 706 3.49 -27.78 7.10
C GLU A 706 3.63 -27.92 5.59
N GLN A 707 2.52 -27.89 4.86
CA GLN A 707 2.52 -28.14 3.42
C GLN A 707 2.97 -26.91 2.66
N GLN A 708 4.13 -27.02 2.03
CA GLN A 708 4.62 -26.04 1.06
C GLN A 708 4.65 -26.67 -0.32
N TYR A 709 4.13 -25.96 -1.30
CA TYR A 709 4.27 -26.26 -2.71
C TYR A 709 4.96 -25.10 -3.42
N PHE A 710 5.31 -25.25 -4.69
CA PHE A 710 6.05 -24.23 -5.43
C PHE A 710 5.28 -23.81 -6.66
N VAL A 711 5.26 -22.50 -6.90
CA VAL A 711 4.63 -21.89 -8.08
C VAL A 711 5.70 -21.23 -8.94
N GLY A 712 5.51 -21.31 -10.26
CA GLY A 712 6.47 -20.82 -11.23
C GLY A 712 7.47 -21.87 -11.70
N SER A 713 8.51 -21.45 -12.42
CA SER A 713 9.51 -22.34 -12.97
C SER A 713 10.92 -21.78 -12.82
N LEU A 714 11.89 -22.63 -12.55
CA LEU A 714 13.31 -22.33 -12.65
C LEU A 714 13.86 -22.78 -14.02
N SER A 715 14.86 -22.11 -14.51
CA SER A 715 15.62 -22.59 -15.66
C SER A 715 16.17 -24.01 -15.38
N PRO A 716 16.31 -24.90 -16.38
CA PRO A 716 16.56 -26.34 -16.15
C PRO A 716 17.76 -26.63 -15.26
N LEU A 717 18.88 -25.92 -15.44
CA LEU A 717 20.07 -26.08 -14.61
C LEU A 717 19.86 -25.61 -13.16
N ARG A 718 19.08 -24.54 -12.96
CA ARG A 718 18.74 -24.04 -11.62
C ARG A 718 17.76 -24.99 -10.94
N MET A 719 16.81 -25.55 -11.66
CA MET A 719 15.86 -26.54 -11.13
C MET A 719 16.58 -27.77 -10.59
N VAL A 720 17.54 -28.35 -11.37
CA VAL A 720 18.36 -29.47 -10.93
C VAL A 720 19.17 -29.13 -9.68
N ARG A 721 19.84 -27.97 -9.66
CA ARG A 721 20.63 -27.51 -8.50
C ARG A 721 19.76 -27.29 -7.27
N TRP A 722 18.58 -26.69 -7.45
CA TRP A 722 17.61 -26.46 -6.39
C TRP A 722 17.09 -27.79 -5.83
N TRP A 723 16.71 -28.73 -6.70
CA TRP A 723 16.27 -30.06 -6.31
C TRP A 723 17.33 -30.80 -5.52
N LEU A 724 18.57 -30.81 -6.00
CA LEU A 724 19.72 -31.42 -5.32
C LEU A 724 20.00 -30.81 -3.95
N SER A 725 19.82 -29.49 -3.80
CA SER A 725 20.04 -28.82 -2.51
C SER A 725 19.01 -29.23 -1.44
N ARG A 726 17.83 -29.70 -1.85
CA ARG A 726 16.78 -30.19 -0.97
C ARG A 726 16.84 -31.72 -0.71
N HIS A 727 17.42 -32.46 -1.62
CA HIS A 727 17.53 -33.94 -1.54
C HIS A 727 18.98 -34.34 -1.31
N VAL A 728 19.45 -34.16 -0.07
CA VAL A 728 20.85 -34.42 0.30
C VAL A 728 21.25 -35.89 -0.04
N LEU A 729 20.37 -36.86 0.19
CA LEU A 729 20.61 -38.24 -0.19
C LEU A 729 20.75 -38.41 -1.71
N GLY A 730 19.92 -37.72 -2.51
CA GLY A 730 20.02 -37.73 -3.97
C GLY A 730 21.33 -37.12 -4.46
N MET A 731 21.83 -36.09 -3.79
CA MET A 731 23.15 -35.51 -4.07
C MET A 731 24.28 -36.52 -3.81
N PHE A 732 24.24 -37.23 -2.69
CA PHE A 732 25.22 -38.31 -2.39
C PHE A 732 25.21 -39.44 -3.43
N VAL A 733 24.01 -39.89 -3.85
CA VAL A 733 23.87 -40.92 -4.89
C VAL A 733 24.43 -40.42 -6.23
N LEU A 734 24.19 -39.17 -6.62
CA LEU A 734 24.73 -38.61 -7.86
C LEU A 734 26.25 -38.47 -7.79
N ILE A 735 26.82 -38.02 -6.67
CA ILE A 735 28.27 -37.90 -6.48
C ILE A 735 28.91 -39.28 -6.53
N ALA A 736 28.38 -40.28 -5.82
CA ALA A 736 28.87 -41.67 -5.83
C ALA A 736 28.79 -42.30 -7.23
N GLY A 737 27.66 -42.12 -7.93
CA GLY A 737 27.48 -42.52 -9.32
C GLY A 737 28.45 -41.86 -10.28
N GLY A 738 28.69 -40.57 -10.12
CA GLY A 738 29.66 -39.79 -10.90
C GLY A 738 31.10 -40.27 -10.69
N ILE A 739 31.49 -40.57 -9.44
CA ILE A 739 32.82 -41.14 -9.12
C ILE A 739 32.99 -42.53 -9.76
N LEU A 740 31.95 -43.38 -9.67
CA LEU A 740 31.95 -44.70 -10.27
C LEU A 740 32.07 -44.65 -11.81
N LEU A 741 31.34 -43.72 -12.42
CA LEU A 741 31.31 -43.51 -13.87
C LEU A 741 32.70 -42.98 -14.38
N LEU A 742 33.26 -41.99 -13.70
CA LEU A 742 34.59 -41.46 -14.00
C LEU A 742 35.70 -42.51 -13.76
N GLY A 743 35.59 -43.30 -12.68
CA GLY A 743 36.47 -44.40 -12.39
C GLY A 743 36.38 -45.48 -13.45
N GLY A 744 35.19 -45.83 -13.88
CA GLY A 744 34.93 -46.80 -14.97
C GLY A 744 35.49 -46.32 -16.32
N LEU A 745 35.25 -45.03 -16.67
CA LEU A 745 35.82 -44.42 -17.89
C LEU A 745 37.38 -44.37 -17.85
N ALA A 746 37.94 -44.01 -16.72
CA ALA A 746 39.40 -44.02 -16.53
C ALA A 746 39.96 -45.45 -16.66
N TYR A 747 39.32 -46.42 -16.04
CA TYR A 747 39.69 -47.83 -16.18
C TYR A 747 39.62 -48.32 -17.63
N LEU A 748 38.55 -48.02 -18.35
CA LEU A 748 38.37 -48.39 -19.76
C LEU A 748 39.40 -47.75 -20.67
N THR A 749 39.72 -46.49 -20.47
CA THR A 749 40.77 -45.76 -21.24
C THR A 749 42.16 -46.29 -20.96
N LEU A 750 42.48 -46.58 -19.69
CA LEU A 750 43.73 -47.19 -19.31
C LEU A 750 43.86 -48.62 -19.86
N ARG A 751 42.78 -49.40 -19.81
CA ARG A 751 42.73 -50.75 -20.38
C ARG A 751 42.91 -50.74 -21.91
N ALA A 752 42.29 -49.77 -22.60
CA ALA A 752 42.47 -49.62 -24.04
C ALA A 752 43.89 -49.19 -24.41
N LYS A 753 44.52 -48.30 -23.65
CA LYS A 753 45.94 -47.92 -23.81
C LYS A 753 46.90 -49.09 -23.52
N ALA A 754 46.63 -49.86 -22.45
CA ALA A 754 47.42 -51.05 -22.13
C ALA A 754 47.31 -52.13 -23.23
N ARG A 755 46.16 -52.40 -23.77
CA ARG A 755 45.97 -53.29 -24.92
C ARG A 755 46.70 -52.81 -26.16
N LYS A 756 46.70 -51.53 -26.48
CA LYS A 756 47.50 -50.98 -27.60
C LYS A 756 49.01 -51.12 -27.40
N ARG A 757 49.53 -51.11 -26.15
CA ARG A 757 50.93 -51.33 -25.85
C ARG A 757 51.36 -52.77 -25.84
N LEU A 758 50.44 -53.72 -25.66
CA LEU A 758 50.71 -55.17 -25.64
C LEU A 758 50.56 -55.82 -27.01
N ASN A 759 49.89 -55.19 -27.95
CA ASN A 759 49.65 -55.65 -29.32
C ASN A 759 50.47 -54.90 -30.39
N GLY A 760 51.36 -53.95 -30.03
CA GLY A 760 52.36 -53.33 -30.85
C GLY A 760 53.72 -53.60 -30.25
#